data_5ccf70a4791207fd6f2a5b2f0ea523ac
#
_entry.id   5ccf70a4791207fd6f2a5b2f0ea523ac
#
_cell.length_a   1.000
_cell.length_b   1.000
_cell.length_c   1.000
_cell.angle_alpha   90.00
_cell.angle_beta   90.00
_cell.angle_gamma   90.00
#
_symmetry.space_group_name_H-M   'P 1'
#
loop_
_entity.id
_entity.type
_entity.pdbx_description
1 polymer ?
#
loop_
_entity_poly.entity_id
_entity_poly.type
_entity_poly.pdbx_seq_one_letter_code
_entity_poly.pdbx_strand_id
1 'polypeptide(L)'
;MEINKVAIIGAGEMGHGIAELFAMRGYSVNLIDVSQDALQKALQSIRESLGKFVKRGTMTEDSMEGIVSGIRTFTKINEGVNDADLIIEAVPEKMEIKEAVFKEISLYARADAIIGSNTSNIRITELSRSVSNPSRFLGVHFFNPPVIMKLVEIIRGDDTGEVVVNKVYEVIKGLGKVPVKVKKDVAGFIVNRISAPEMLYFCMILDKGIAKPEEVDMFARSQGLPMGPYELMDFVGLDVVYDSMIYYAKEISQDYAKCNTIKHMVEKGYLGRKAGKGFYQWSSGKAIIGSAIPTDKVTLMDVLVLEVNEAVKLIELGVASPDDIETAVKLGLNRPFGPISVAQSMTSSEAKEKLDQLSNEFQCSIFEPAASIRDGKLRDAIGGRLQQSAPTQQPTSQLPEGYKVISVEKVADKIMRISINRPKLNLLNLDVINELDRTIDELWNDRETFVIIITGSGTNFSAGADLSTYFADGVSFMEFSRKGERVFRKLTEIPKIVIASLKGYVLGGGFELALACDIRVSTSSSMMGFPEVTLGLVPGWGGTQRLTRLAGASRAMHMILTGERITGKDSYDIGLVSKLFDDDIDGETLKYARGISSSSAPIAAAMAKKLINKAAEVPEDVGLDLESTAMGVLYGTEDLKEGVSSLLAKRKPIYRGK
;
A
#
# COMPACT_ATOMS: atom_id res chain seq x y z
N MET A 1 -19.70 29.71 0.94
CA MET A 1 -18.83 30.34 1.96
C MET A 1 -17.40 29.89 1.68
N GLU A 2 -16.49 30.80 1.59
CA GLU A 2 -15.05 30.51 1.48
C GLU A 2 -14.51 30.29 2.91
N ILE A 3 -13.61 29.35 3.10
CA ILE A 3 -12.97 29.10 4.41
C ILE A 3 -11.59 29.74 4.36
N ASN A 4 -11.38 30.78 5.16
CA ASN A 4 -10.13 31.52 5.24
C ASN A 4 -9.55 31.51 6.65
N LYS A 5 -10.40 31.35 7.66
CA LYS A 5 -10.03 31.37 9.06
C LYS A 5 -10.43 30.08 9.76
N VAL A 6 -9.45 29.46 10.43
CA VAL A 6 -9.62 28.17 11.10
C VAL A 6 -9.29 28.33 12.59
N ALA A 7 -10.16 27.82 13.46
CA ALA A 7 -9.88 27.73 14.89
C ALA A 7 -9.63 26.26 15.26
N ILE A 8 -8.53 26.00 15.97
CA ILE A 8 -8.16 24.67 16.48
C ILE A 8 -8.24 24.70 18.00
N ILE A 9 -9.04 23.82 18.59
CA ILE A 9 -9.24 23.75 20.04
C ILE A 9 -8.53 22.52 20.60
N GLY A 10 -7.60 22.77 21.52
CA GLY A 10 -6.61 21.82 22.02
C GLY A 10 -5.25 22.05 21.37
N ALA A 11 -4.22 22.35 22.19
CA ALA A 11 -2.86 22.60 21.74
C ALA A 11 -1.92 21.38 21.95
N GLY A 12 -2.51 20.19 22.13
CA GLY A 12 -1.78 18.91 22.23
C GLY A 12 -1.13 18.49 20.92
N GLU A 13 -0.66 17.24 20.88
CA GLU A 13 0.09 16.67 19.74
C GLU A 13 -0.68 16.77 18.41
N MET A 14 -1.99 16.47 18.42
CA MET A 14 -2.83 16.61 17.23
C MET A 14 -3.11 18.08 16.88
N GLY A 15 -3.52 18.87 17.88
CA GLY A 15 -3.97 20.24 17.62
C GLY A 15 -2.88 21.16 17.08
N HIS A 16 -1.66 21.11 17.62
CA HIS A 16 -0.57 21.93 17.07
C HIS A 16 -0.16 21.49 15.66
N GLY A 17 -0.17 20.18 15.38
CA GLY A 17 0.14 19.68 14.04
C GLY A 17 -0.94 20.02 13.00
N ILE A 18 -2.23 20.04 13.40
CA ILE A 18 -3.32 20.51 12.54
C ILE A 18 -3.19 22.03 12.30
N ALA A 19 -2.91 22.82 13.36
CA ALA A 19 -2.67 24.25 13.24
C ALA A 19 -1.50 24.58 12.30
N GLU A 20 -0.37 23.87 12.45
CA GLU A 20 0.79 23.97 11.54
C GLU A 20 0.38 23.73 10.08
N LEU A 21 -0.37 22.66 9.83
CA LEU A 21 -0.79 22.25 8.49
C LEU A 21 -1.64 23.34 7.80
N PHE A 22 -2.61 23.93 8.51
CA PHE A 22 -3.43 25.01 7.97
C PHE A 22 -2.60 26.28 7.76
N ALA A 23 -1.76 26.66 8.71
CA ALA A 23 -0.91 27.84 8.61
C ALA A 23 0.09 27.74 7.44
N MET A 24 0.67 26.57 7.19
CA MET A 24 1.54 26.32 6.02
C MET A 24 0.82 26.53 4.68
N ARG A 25 -0.50 26.49 4.66
CA ARG A 25 -1.34 26.71 3.45
C ARG A 25 -1.96 28.09 3.38
N GLY A 26 -1.52 29.00 4.25
CA GLY A 26 -1.92 30.42 4.22
C GLY A 26 -3.26 30.71 4.90
N TYR A 27 -3.84 29.75 5.61
CA TYR A 27 -5.04 30.02 6.43
C TYR A 27 -4.67 30.87 7.65
N SER A 28 -5.58 31.79 8.06
CA SER A 28 -5.49 32.43 9.38
C SER A 28 -5.88 31.41 10.44
N VAL A 29 -4.99 31.16 11.40
CA VAL A 29 -5.20 30.10 12.41
C VAL A 29 -5.31 30.71 13.81
N ASN A 30 -6.37 30.34 14.53
CA ASN A 30 -6.53 30.56 15.95
C ASN A 30 -6.30 29.24 16.69
N LEU A 31 -5.25 29.14 17.49
CA LEU A 31 -4.98 27.98 18.34
C LEU A 31 -5.43 28.26 19.76
N ILE A 32 -6.30 27.42 20.31
CA ILE A 32 -6.99 27.66 21.58
C ILE A 32 -6.69 26.50 22.54
N ASP A 33 -6.25 26.82 23.76
CA ASP A 33 -6.09 25.85 24.85
C ASP A 33 -6.26 26.57 26.19
N VAL A 34 -6.83 25.92 27.18
CA VAL A 34 -7.01 26.50 28.53
C VAL A 34 -5.65 26.76 29.23
N SER A 35 -4.60 26.11 28.78
CA SER A 35 -3.23 26.21 29.33
C SER A 35 -2.34 27.10 28.46
N GLN A 36 -1.89 28.23 28.99
CA GLN A 36 -0.92 29.09 28.33
C GLN A 36 0.40 28.35 28.06
N ASP A 37 0.83 27.45 28.96
CA ASP A 37 2.05 26.65 28.80
C ASP A 37 1.89 25.64 27.64
N ALA A 38 0.70 25.07 27.46
CA ALA A 38 0.42 24.18 26.32
C ALA A 38 0.51 24.94 24.99
N LEU A 39 -0.02 26.15 24.93
CA LEU A 39 0.08 27.02 23.75
C LEU A 39 1.53 27.38 23.40
N GLN A 40 2.35 27.72 24.40
CA GLN A 40 3.78 28.01 24.18
C GLN A 40 4.53 26.79 23.69
N LYS A 41 4.32 25.61 24.29
CA LYS A 41 4.91 24.35 23.85
C LYS A 41 4.48 23.98 22.42
N ALA A 42 3.22 24.23 22.09
CA ALA A 42 2.68 24.00 20.74
C ALA A 42 3.39 24.86 19.68
N LEU A 43 3.55 26.16 19.93
CA LEU A 43 4.30 27.05 19.04
C LEU A 43 5.77 26.65 18.90
N GLN A 44 6.40 26.20 20.01
CA GLN A 44 7.75 25.69 19.97
C GLN A 44 7.85 24.40 19.12
N SER A 45 6.92 23.46 19.29
CA SER A 45 6.87 22.21 18.50
C SER A 45 6.66 22.51 17.01
N ILE A 46 5.82 23.49 16.66
CA ILE A 46 5.62 23.94 15.28
C ILE A 46 6.94 24.52 14.72
N ARG A 47 7.65 25.37 15.46
CA ARG A 47 8.95 25.90 15.03
C ARG A 47 9.97 24.79 14.79
N GLU A 48 10.05 23.81 15.68
CA GLU A 48 10.95 22.66 15.54
C GLU A 48 10.59 21.79 14.32
N SER A 49 9.30 21.60 14.06
CA SER A 49 8.81 20.90 12.89
C SER A 49 9.17 21.64 11.59
N LEU A 50 8.83 22.92 11.49
CA LEU A 50 9.15 23.78 10.33
C LEU A 50 10.66 23.95 10.14
N GLY A 51 11.44 24.04 11.23
CA GLY A 51 12.90 24.09 11.19
C GLY A 51 13.55 22.89 10.51
N LYS A 52 12.89 21.73 10.46
CA LYS A 52 13.36 20.58 9.67
C LYS A 52 13.25 20.83 8.16
N PHE A 53 12.24 21.58 7.72
CA PHE A 53 12.09 21.99 6.31
C PHE A 53 13.12 23.06 5.94
N VAL A 54 13.42 23.99 6.85
CA VAL A 54 14.49 24.98 6.67
C VAL A 54 15.85 24.29 6.52
N LYS A 55 16.18 23.36 7.42
CA LYS A 55 17.42 22.57 7.36
C LYS A 55 17.58 21.76 6.08
N ARG A 56 16.48 21.36 5.46
CA ARG A 56 16.44 20.63 4.17
C ARG A 56 16.47 21.58 2.95
N GLY A 57 16.45 22.89 3.16
CA GLY A 57 16.42 23.87 2.08
C GLY A 57 15.09 24.00 1.32
N THR A 58 14.01 23.40 1.86
CA THR A 58 12.66 23.43 1.25
C THR A 58 11.80 24.59 1.76
N MET A 59 12.30 25.36 2.74
CA MET A 59 11.67 26.56 3.32
C MET A 59 12.73 27.55 3.75
N THR A 60 12.45 28.86 3.69
CA THR A 60 13.32 29.90 4.27
C THR A 60 12.97 30.17 5.72
N GLU A 61 13.91 30.72 6.52
CA GLU A 61 13.64 31.13 7.91
C GLU A 61 12.54 32.20 7.97
N ASP A 62 12.56 33.18 7.07
CA ASP A 62 11.53 34.23 6.98
C ASP A 62 10.12 33.64 6.73
N SER A 63 10.03 32.63 5.85
CA SER A 63 8.79 31.92 5.61
C SER A 63 8.31 31.16 6.84
N MET A 64 9.21 30.50 7.56
CA MET A 64 8.91 29.80 8.81
C MET A 64 8.36 30.78 9.87
N GLU A 65 9.05 31.89 10.12
CA GLU A 65 8.60 32.89 11.10
C GLU A 65 7.28 33.54 10.66
N GLY A 66 7.06 33.76 9.37
CA GLY A 66 5.79 34.22 8.82
C GLY A 66 4.64 33.24 9.12
N ILE A 67 4.85 31.94 8.97
CA ILE A 67 3.86 30.91 9.30
C ILE A 67 3.55 30.92 10.79
N VAL A 68 4.58 30.89 11.65
CA VAL A 68 4.40 30.86 13.12
C VAL A 68 3.71 32.12 13.62
N SER A 69 4.10 33.31 13.14
CA SER A 69 3.49 34.59 13.53
C SER A 69 2.03 34.74 13.05
N GLY A 70 1.64 33.99 12.03
CA GLY A 70 0.26 33.89 11.53
C GLY A 70 -0.68 33.10 12.44
N ILE A 71 -0.13 32.32 13.40
CA ILE A 71 -0.93 31.55 14.36
C ILE A 71 -1.16 32.40 15.61
N ARG A 72 -2.43 32.77 15.85
CA ARG A 72 -2.82 33.49 17.05
C ARG A 72 -3.25 32.51 18.15
N THR A 73 -2.87 32.77 19.38
CA THR A 73 -3.19 31.89 20.52
C THR A 73 -4.19 32.53 21.46
N PHE A 74 -5.08 31.72 22.01
CA PHE A 74 -6.14 32.16 22.94
C PHE A 74 -6.29 31.16 24.08
N THR A 75 -6.53 31.63 25.29
CA THR A 75 -6.82 30.77 26.44
C THR A 75 -8.31 30.53 26.67
N LYS A 76 -9.18 31.21 25.92
CA LYS A 76 -10.64 31.10 26.02
C LYS A 76 -11.24 30.81 24.65
N ILE A 77 -12.20 29.90 24.61
CA ILE A 77 -12.90 29.49 23.40
C ILE A 77 -13.60 30.66 22.74
N ASN A 78 -14.35 31.47 23.53
CA ASN A 78 -15.11 32.59 23.01
C ASN A 78 -14.27 33.65 22.27
N GLU A 79 -13.01 33.82 22.63
CA GLU A 79 -12.12 34.80 22.00
C GLU A 79 -11.57 34.29 20.66
N GLY A 80 -11.43 32.95 20.49
CA GLY A 80 -10.79 32.34 19.34
C GLY A 80 -11.73 31.79 18.25
N VAL A 81 -13.03 31.57 18.58
CA VAL A 81 -13.99 30.94 17.63
C VAL A 81 -14.96 31.90 16.97
N ASN A 82 -15.09 33.13 17.50
CA ASN A 82 -16.16 34.08 17.15
C ASN A 82 -16.17 34.54 15.69
N ASP A 83 -15.05 34.44 15.00
CA ASP A 83 -14.88 34.85 13.60
C ASP A 83 -14.31 33.73 12.71
N ALA A 84 -14.27 32.48 13.22
CA ALA A 84 -13.78 31.32 12.47
C ALA A 84 -14.83 30.78 11.49
N ASP A 85 -14.36 30.37 10.29
CA ASP A 85 -15.19 29.72 9.28
C ASP A 85 -15.27 28.22 9.50
N LEU A 86 -14.16 27.62 9.97
CA LEU A 86 -14.02 26.21 10.32
C LEU A 86 -13.39 26.09 11.72
N ILE A 87 -14.01 25.30 12.58
CA ILE A 87 -13.54 25.04 13.94
C ILE A 87 -13.26 23.55 14.05
N ILE A 88 -12.05 23.15 14.45
CA ILE A 88 -11.69 21.73 14.64
C ILE A 88 -11.33 21.52 16.10
N GLU A 89 -12.04 20.62 16.75
CA GLU A 89 -11.77 20.21 18.13
C GLU A 89 -10.75 19.05 18.14
N ALA A 90 -9.71 19.16 18.96
CA ALA A 90 -8.65 18.18 19.19
C ALA A 90 -8.26 18.08 20.68
N VAL A 91 -9.26 18.13 21.58
CA VAL A 91 -9.09 17.95 23.03
C VAL A 91 -9.03 16.45 23.39
N PRO A 92 -8.67 16.06 24.64
CA PRO A 92 -8.60 14.65 25.04
C PRO A 92 -9.85 13.85 24.71
N GLU A 93 -9.67 12.56 24.35
CA GLU A 93 -10.70 11.64 23.87
C GLU A 93 -11.61 11.17 25.00
N LYS A 94 -12.37 12.11 25.58
CA LYS A 94 -13.35 11.90 26.66
C LYS A 94 -14.65 12.60 26.31
N MET A 95 -15.76 11.87 26.35
CA MET A 95 -17.08 12.37 25.96
C MET A 95 -17.44 13.65 26.70
N GLU A 96 -17.29 13.66 28.02
CA GLU A 96 -17.68 14.79 28.88
C GLU A 96 -16.89 16.07 28.54
N ILE A 97 -15.61 15.92 28.21
CA ILE A 97 -14.75 17.06 27.85
C ILE A 97 -15.20 17.61 26.49
N LYS A 98 -15.38 16.73 25.50
CA LYS A 98 -15.79 17.12 24.14
C LYS A 98 -17.18 17.77 24.15
N GLU A 99 -18.14 17.20 24.87
CA GLU A 99 -19.48 17.79 25.02
C GLU A 99 -19.44 19.19 25.64
N ALA A 100 -18.63 19.40 26.69
CA ALA A 100 -18.47 20.71 27.30
C ALA A 100 -17.90 21.73 26.31
N VAL A 101 -16.87 21.34 25.55
CA VAL A 101 -16.25 22.18 24.52
C VAL A 101 -17.24 22.50 23.40
N PHE A 102 -18.02 21.53 22.90
CA PHE A 102 -18.99 21.78 21.83
C PHE A 102 -20.16 22.66 22.29
N LYS A 103 -20.61 22.53 23.53
CA LYS A 103 -21.61 23.45 24.12
C LYS A 103 -21.08 24.87 24.15
N GLU A 104 -19.81 25.07 24.55
CA GLU A 104 -19.19 26.39 24.58
C GLU A 104 -18.97 26.96 23.17
N ILE A 105 -18.47 26.16 22.22
CA ILE A 105 -18.34 26.54 20.79
C ILE A 105 -19.70 27.05 20.28
N SER A 106 -20.77 26.30 20.55
CA SER A 106 -22.13 26.63 20.08
C SER A 106 -22.68 27.96 20.57
N LEU A 107 -22.16 28.47 21.69
CA LEU A 107 -22.56 29.78 22.23
C LEU A 107 -21.89 30.95 21.51
N TYR A 108 -20.68 30.76 20.99
CA TYR A 108 -19.84 31.87 20.53
C TYR A 108 -19.46 31.79 19.06
N ALA A 109 -19.54 30.61 18.43
CA ALA A 109 -19.25 30.44 17.01
C ALA A 109 -20.34 31.13 16.14
N ARG A 110 -19.95 31.57 14.96
CA ARG A 110 -20.89 32.07 13.95
C ARG A 110 -21.91 30.98 13.58
N ALA A 111 -23.14 31.38 13.32
CA ALA A 111 -24.22 30.45 12.94
C ALA A 111 -23.92 29.65 11.65
N ASP A 112 -23.09 30.21 10.76
CA ASP A 112 -22.66 29.58 9.49
C ASP A 112 -21.29 28.90 9.57
N ALA A 113 -20.60 28.90 10.73
CA ALA A 113 -19.35 28.17 10.93
C ALA A 113 -19.55 26.66 10.79
N ILE A 114 -18.55 25.99 10.25
CA ILE A 114 -18.48 24.52 10.24
C ILE A 114 -17.71 24.07 11.48
N ILE A 115 -18.23 23.08 12.18
CA ILE A 115 -17.61 22.53 13.39
C ILE A 115 -17.20 21.08 13.11
N GLY A 116 -15.93 20.76 13.33
CA GLY A 116 -15.36 19.41 13.16
C GLY A 116 -14.81 18.86 14.47
N SER A 117 -14.91 17.55 14.67
CA SER A 117 -14.22 16.83 15.73
C SER A 117 -13.09 15.98 15.16
N ASN A 118 -11.91 16.04 15.78
CA ASN A 118 -10.78 15.15 15.48
C ASN A 118 -10.82 13.90 16.38
N THR A 119 -11.98 13.48 16.86
CA THR A 119 -12.14 12.22 17.60
C THR A 119 -11.69 11.03 16.75
N SER A 120 -11.11 10.03 17.41
CA SER A 120 -10.62 8.81 16.75
C SER A 120 -11.62 7.65 16.77
N ASN A 121 -12.53 7.63 17.75
CA ASN A 121 -13.43 6.49 17.98
C ASN A 121 -14.88 6.90 18.25
N ILE A 122 -15.11 8.06 18.88
CA ILE A 122 -16.43 8.47 19.34
C ILE A 122 -17.29 8.84 18.14
N ARG A 123 -18.51 8.28 18.09
CA ARG A 123 -19.48 8.57 17.03
C ARG A 123 -19.83 10.06 16.95
N ILE A 124 -19.77 10.58 15.75
CA ILE A 124 -20.06 11.99 15.45
C ILE A 124 -21.51 12.33 15.78
N THR A 125 -22.44 11.42 15.53
CA THR A 125 -23.86 11.54 15.87
C THR A 125 -24.09 11.70 17.38
N GLU A 126 -23.27 11.07 18.23
CA GLU A 126 -23.35 11.27 19.68
C GLU A 126 -22.89 12.67 20.09
N LEU A 127 -21.73 13.11 19.58
CA LEU A 127 -21.17 14.43 19.86
C LEU A 127 -22.06 15.56 19.32
N SER A 128 -22.75 15.34 18.20
CA SER A 128 -23.61 16.34 17.56
C SER A 128 -24.76 16.82 18.45
N ARG A 129 -25.17 16.01 19.45
CA ARG A 129 -26.19 16.39 20.45
C ARG A 129 -25.78 17.57 21.32
N SER A 130 -24.49 17.89 21.38
CA SER A 130 -23.93 19.02 22.12
C SER A 130 -23.69 20.27 21.26
N VAL A 131 -24.09 20.22 19.97
CA VAL A 131 -23.90 21.31 19.01
C VAL A 131 -25.25 21.91 18.64
N SER A 132 -25.33 23.24 18.60
CA SER A 132 -26.58 23.95 18.29
C SER A 132 -27.08 23.75 16.85
N ASN A 133 -26.17 23.47 15.90
CA ASN A 133 -26.49 23.23 14.50
C ASN A 133 -25.81 21.93 14.00
N PRO A 134 -26.40 20.75 14.24
CA PRO A 134 -25.84 19.45 13.84
C PRO A 134 -25.64 19.31 12.33
N SER A 135 -26.38 20.04 11.49
CA SER A 135 -26.22 19.97 10.03
C SER A 135 -24.87 20.52 9.54
N ARG A 136 -24.17 21.26 10.39
CA ARG A 136 -22.83 21.83 10.11
C ARG A 136 -21.73 21.19 10.97
N PHE A 137 -22.03 20.07 11.61
CA PHE A 137 -21.11 19.29 12.44
C PHE A 137 -20.70 18.00 11.74
N LEU A 138 -19.40 17.65 11.78
CA LEU A 138 -18.86 16.44 11.17
C LEU A 138 -17.58 15.97 11.87
N GLY A 139 -17.13 14.74 11.58
CA GLY A 139 -15.80 14.28 11.97
C GLY A 139 -14.75 14.69 10.95
N VAL A 140 -13.59 15.11 11.44
CA VAL A 140 -12.40 15.40 10.63
C VAL A 140 -11.20 14.74 11.32
N HIS A 141 -11.07 13.44 11.12
CA HIS A 141 -10.10 12.61 11.82
C HIS A 141 -8.75 12.61 11.10
N PHE A 142 -7.78 13.32 11.64
CA PHE A 142 -6.39 13.33 11.21
C PHE A 142 -5.61 12.20 11.89
N PHE A 143 -4.65 11.64 11.19
CA PHE A 143 -3.75 10.61 11.73
C PHE A 143 -2.46 11.22 12.26
N ASN A 144 -1.92 10.64 13.33
CA ASN A 144 -0.72 11.15 14.01
C ASN A 144 0.59 10.67 13.33
N PRO A 145 1.57 11.53 13.01
CA PRO A 145 1.56 13.00 13.11
C PRO A 145 0.79 13.67 11.94
N PRO A 146 -0.06 14.70 12.20
CA PRO A 146 -0.91 15.31 11.16
C PRO A 146 -0.13 15.88 9.98
N VAL A 147 1.06 16.43 10.22
CA VAL A 147 1.90 17.01 9.16
C VAL A 147 2.40 15.94 8.19
N ILE A 148 2.69 14.73 8.67
CA ILE A 148 3.30 13.63 7.90
C ILE A 148 2.22 12.73 7.28
N MET A 149 1.26 12.28 8.07
CA MET A 149 0.24 11.32 7.63
C MET A 149 -0.67 11.94 6.58
N LYS A 150 -0.87 11.23 5.48
CA LYS A 150 -1.64 11.76 4.33
C LYS A 150 -3.15 11.63 4.51
N LEU A 151 -3.62 10.61 5.22
CA LEU A 151 -5.04 10.30 5.38
C LEU A 151 -5.74 11.30 6.29
N VAL A 152 -6.96 11.67 5.90
CA VAL A 152 -7.96 12.31 6.77
C VAL A 152 -9.31 11.66 6.49
N GLU A 153 -9.93 11.06 7.50
CA GLU A 153 -11.29 10.56 7.40
C GLU A 153 -12.28 11.73 7.62
N ILE A 154 -13.24 11.86 6.72
CA ILE A 154 -14.33 12.84 6.79
C ILE A 154 -15.60 12.08 7.14
N ILE A 155 -16.03 12.19 8.39
CA ILE A 155 -17.12 11.38 8.94
C ILE A 155 -18.42 12.17 8.93
N ARG A 156 -19.42 11.64 8.24
CA ARG A 156 -20.76 12.17 8.22
C ARG A 156 -21.57 11.63 9.39
N GLY A 157 -21.96 12.51 10.34
CA GLY A 157 -23.00 12.18 11.33
C GLY A 157 -24.41 12.14 10.70
N ASP A 158 -25.38 11.60 11.40
CA ASP A 158 -26.74 11.41 10.88
C ASP A 158 -27.38 12.70 10.38
N ASP A 159 -27.16 13.83 11.08
CA ASP A 159 -27.71 15.13 10.74
C ASP A 159 -26.78 16.00 9.86
N THR A 160 -25.57 15.55 9.57
CA THR A 160 -24.57 16.33 8.82
C THR A 160 -25.01 16.57 7.37
N GLY A 161 -25.03 17.83 6.94
CA GLY A 161 -25.37 18.21 5.57
C GLY A 161 -24.31 17.81 4.56
N GLU A 162 -24.72 17.24 3.43
CA GLU A 162 -23.79 16.78 2.36
C GLU A 162 -22.92 17.93 1.80
N VAL A 163 -23.47 19.15 1.75
CA VAL A 163 -22.74 20.36 1.31
C VAL A 163 -21.56 20.64 2.24
N VAL A 164 -21.72 20.41 3.54
CA VAL A 164 -20.66 20.61 4.55
C VAL A 164 -19.57 19.56 4.38
N VAL A 165 -19.95 18.28 4.21
CA VAL A 165 -19.01 17.19 3.94
C VAL A 165 -18.15 17.49 2.70
N ASN A 166 -18.81 17.88 1.60
CA ASN A 166 -18.11 18.19 0.35
C ASN A 166 -17.18 19.40 0.49
N LYS A 167 -17.62 20.43 1.26
CA LYS A 167 -16.81 21.62 1.49
C LYS A 167 -15.53 21.29 2.28
N VAL A 168 -15.66 20.55 3.38
CA VAL A 168 -14.50 20.15 4.19
C VAL A 168 -13.60 19.19 3.40
N TYR A 169 -14.17 18.29 2.61
CA TYR A 169 -13.41 17.42 1.71
C TYR A 169 -12.47 18.22 0.80
N GLU A 170 -12.97 19.27 0.13
CA GLU A 170 -12.15 20.11 -0.75
C GLU A 170 -11.09 20.92 0.03
N VAL A 171 -11.41 21.41 1.23
CA VAL A 171 -10.44 22.08 2.11
C VAL A 171 -9.29 21.12 2.46
N ILE A 172 -9.61 19.92 2.93
CA ILE A 172 -8.60 18.92 3.32
C ILE A 172 -7.74 18.50 2.12
N LYS A 173 -8.35 18.35 0.94
CA LYS A 173 -7.62 18.10 -0.30
C LYS A 173 -6.67 19.26 -0.64
N GLY A 174 -7.11 20.51 -0.44
CA GLY A 174 -6.28 21.71 -0.61
C GLY A 174 -5.07 21.78 0.33
N LEU A 175 -5.15 21.12 1.50
CA LEU A 175 -4.01 20.97 2.40
C LEU A 175 -2.95 19.95 1.89
N GLY A 176 -3.20 19.28 0.76
CA GLY A 176 -2.33 18.22 0.23
C GLY A 176 -2.54 16.88 0.93
N LYS A 177 -3.67 16.70 1.63
CA LYS A 177 -4.09 15.44 2.23
C LYS A 177 -4.96 14.62 1.30
N VAL A 178 -5.17 13.37 1.63
CA VAL A 178 -6.07 12.45 0.93
C VAL A 178 -7.30 12.25 1.82
N PRO A 179 -8.38 13.01 1.59
CA PRO A 179 -9.62 12.83 2.35
C PRO A 179 -10.37 11.57 1.87
N VAL A 180 -10.88 10.79 2.82
CA VAL A 180 -11.75 9.63 2.58
C VAL A 180 -13.09 9.87 3.27
N LYS A 181 -14.19 9.60 2.57
CA LYS A 181 -15.55 9.83 3.11
C LYS A 181 -16.04 8.60 3.86
N VAL A 182 -16.37 8.80 5.14
CA VAL A 182 -17.12 7.85 5.96
C VAL A 182 -18.60 8.25 5.86
N LYS A 183 -19.35 7.51 5.04
CA LYS A 183 -20.73 7.86 4.66
C LYS A 183 -21.75 7.59 5.77
N LYS A 184 -21.44 6.66 6.67
CA LYS A 184 -22.27 6.27 7.80
C LYS A 184 -21.40 6.25 9.06
N ASP A 185 -21.87 6.95 10.08
CA ASP A 185 -21.18 7.08 11.36
C ASP A 185 -21.19 5.76 12.14
N VAL A 186 -20.01 5.18 12.33
CA VAL A 186 -19.80 3.96 13.11
C VAL A 186 -18.62 4.14 14.06
N ALA A 187 -18.61 3.41 15.16
CA ALA A 187 -17.50 3.44 16.11
C ALA A 187 -16.19 3.01 15.44
N GLY A 188 -15.12 3.82 15.55
CA GLY A 188 -13.79 3.58 14.96
C GLY A 188 -13.69 3.85 13.45
N PHE A 189 -14.75 4.36 12.82
CA PHE A 189 -14.81 4.81 11.42
C PHE A 189 -14.38 3.73 10.41
N ILE A 190 -13.23 3.89 9.73
CA ILE A 190 -12.70 2.87 8.81
C ILE A 190 -11.44 2.23 9.39
N VAL A 191 -10.35 2.99 9.57
CA VAL A 191 -9.03 2.40 9.90
C VAL A 191 -9.03 1.75 11.28
N ASN A 192 -9.47 2.46 12.30
CA ASN A 192 -9.50 1.93 13.67
C ASN A 192 -10.49 0.77 13.79
N ARG A 193 -11.61 0.83 13.07
CA ARG A 193 -12.61 -0.24 13.03
C ARG A 193 -12.04 -1.53 12.42
N ILE A 194 -11.28 -1.42 11.32
CA ILE A 194 -10.66 -2.57 10.67
C ILE A 194 -9.55 -3.18 11.54
N SER A 195 -8.79 -2.36 12.27
CA SER A 195 -7.73 -2.83 13.17
C SER A 195 -8.24 -3.38 14.51
N ALA A 196 -9.48 -3.10 14.90
CA ALA A 196 -10.01 -3.49 16.20
C ALA A 196 -10.07 -5.02 16.42
N PRO A 197 -10.52 -5.86 15.44
CA PRO A 197 -10.49 -7.32 15.60
C PRO A 197 -9.07 -7.89 15.72
N GLU A 198 -8.09 -7.29 15.05
CA GLU A 198 -6.69 -7.67 15.17
C GLU A 198 -6.16 -7.42 16.59
N MET A 199 -6.44 -6.25 17.16
CA MET A 199 -6.04 -5.93 18.54
C MET A 199 -6.67 -6.90 19.54
N LEU A 200 -7.96 -7.24 19.35
CA LEU A 200 -8.64 -8.26 20.17
C LEU A 200 -7.99 -9.62 20.02
N TYR A 201 -7.68 -10.04 18.79
CA TYR A 201 -7.02 -11.32 18.52
C TYR A 201 -5.69 -11.44 19.27
N PHE A 202 -4.82 -10.44 19.17
CA PHE A 202 -3.55 -10.45 19.89
C PHE A 202 -3.73 -10.46 21.40
N CYS A 203 -4.72 -9.74 21.94
CA CYS A 203 -5.01 -9.83 23.37
C CYS A 203 -5.43 -11.26 23.78
N MET A 204 -6.29 -11.89 23.00
CA MET A 204 -6.76 -13.25 23.27
C MET A 204 -5.64 -14.30 23.11
N ILE A 205 -4.66 -14.10 22.26
CA ILE A 205 -3.43 -14.92 22.16
C ILE A 205 -2.71 -14.95 23.51
N LEU A 206 -2.57 -13.79 24.18
CA LEU A 206 -1.95 -13.70 25.50
C LEU A 206 -2.83 -14.30 26.60
N ASP A 207 -4.12 -13.98 26.61
CA ASP A 207 -5.07 -14.49 27.62
C ASP A 207 -5.14 -16.02 27.61
N LYS A 208 -4.95 -16.66 26.45
CA LYS A 208 -4.90 -18.10 26.27
C LYS A 208 -3.49 -18.71 26.45
N GLY A 209 -2.46 -17.88 26.59
CA GLY A 209 -1.06 -18.35 26.70
C GLY A 209 -0.54 -19.07 25.46
N ILE A 210 -1.05 -18.74 24.27
CA ILE A 210 -0.68 -19.37 22.99
C ILE A 210 0.75 -19.00 22.60
N ALA A 211 1.14 -17.73 22.75
CA ALA A 211 2.49 -17.22 22.48
C ALA A 211 2.80 -16.03 23.40
N LYS A 212 4.09 -15.71 23.56
CA LYS A 212 4.55 -14.55 24.32
C LYS A 212 4.63 -13.31 23.45
N PRO A 213 4.58 -12.09 24.04
CA PRO A 213 4.71 -10.84 23.28
C PRO A 213 5.94 -10.80 22.38
N GLU A 214 7.09 -11.19 22.90
CA GLU A 214 8.36 -11.16 22.15
C GLU A 214 8.36 -12.10 20.94
N GLU A 215 7.73 -13.28 21.08
CA GLU A 215 7.65 -14.30 20.02
C GLU A 215 6.76 -13.82 18.86
N VAL A 216 5.64 -13.15 19.18
CA VAL A 216 4.72 -12.60 18.18
C VAL A 216 5.32 -11.34 17.51
N ASP A 217 5.95 -10.46 18.28
CA ASP A 217 6.58 -9.26 17.73
C ASP A 217 7.78 -9.62 16.84
N MET A 218 8.55 -10.65 17.18
CA MET A 218 9.61 -11.18 16.31
C MET A 218 9.04 -11.83 15.05
N PHE A 219 7.89 -12.54 15.14
CA PHE A 219 7.18 -13.01 13.95
C PHE A 219 6.78 -11.86 13.04
N ALA A 220 6.13 -10.81 13.57
CA ALA A 220 5.72 -9.64 12.80
C ALA A 220 6.91 -8.96 12.08
N ARG A 221 8.04 -8.82 12.78
CA ARG A 221 9.29 -8.29 12.20
C ARG A 221 9.85 -9.18 11.09
N SER A 222 9.76 -10.51 11.24
CA SER A 222 10.17 -11.46 10.20
C SER A 222 9.34 -11.35 8.92
N GLN A 223 8.09 -10.84 9.03
CA GLN A 223 7.22 -10.52 7.89
C GLN A 223 7.48 -9.11 7.29
N GLY A 224 8.51 -8.41 7.76
CA GLY A 224 8.90 -7.09 7.25
C GLY A 224 8.20 -5.90 7.91
N LEU A 225 7.44 -6.12 8.97
CA LEU A 225 6.84 -5.01 9.73
C LEU A 225 7.91 -4.30 10.58
N PRO A 226 7.90 -2.96 10.65
CA PRO A 226 8.90 -2.20 11.41
C PRO A 226 8.76 -2.37 12.93
N MET A 227 7.56 -2.74 13.38
CA MET A 227 7.17 -2.88 14.78
C MET A 227 6.19 -4.03 14.92
N GLY A 228 6.29 -4.80 16.00
CA GLY A 228 5.31 -5.84 16.29
C GLY A 228 4.06 -5.29 16.97
N PRO A 229 2.97 -6.08 17.06
CA PRO A 229 1.68 -5.61 17.58
C PRO A 229 1.73 -5.17 19.04
N TYR A 230 2.46 -5.84 19.89
CA TYR A 230 2.54 -5.48 21.31
C TYR A 230 3.44 -4.26 21.54
N GLU A 231 4.53 -4.13 20.79
CA GLU A 231 5.33 -2.91 20.78
C GLU A 231 4.51 -1.71 20.29
N LEU A 232 3.65 -1.90 19.28
CA LEU A 232 2.76 -0.87 18.78
C LEU A 232 1.71 -0.47 19.82
N MET A 233 1.09 -1.43 20.51
CA MET A 233 0.15 -1.15 21.60
C MET A 233 0.81 -0.36 22.74
N ASP A 234 2.04 -0.72 23.13
CA ASP A 234 2.83 0.03 24.10
C ASP A 234 3.16 1.45 23.62
N PHE A 235 3.48 1.59 22.33
CA PHE A 235 3.80 2.88 21.72
C PHE A 235 2.60 3.83 21.71
N VAL A 236 1.41 3.32 21.38
CA VAL A 236 0.13 4.06 21.40
C VAL A 236 -0.28 4.38 22.83
N GLY A 237 -0.12 3.43 23.72
CA GLY A 237 -0.53 3.47 25.12
C GLY A 237 -1.65 2.49 25.41
N LEU A 238 -1.41 1.60 26.38
CA LEU A 238 -2.33 0.51 26.70
C LEU A 238 -3.67 0.99 27.27
N ASP A 239 -3.71 2.13 27.93
CA ASP A 239 -4.95 2.76 28.35
C ASP A 239 -5.80 3.23 27.17
N VAL A 240 -5.17 3.82 26.13
CA VAL A 240 -5.88 4.21 24.89
C VAL A 240 -6.45 2.99 24.17
N VAL A 241 -5.67 1.92 24.09
CA VAL A 241 -6.14 0.65 23.51
C VAL A 241 -7.30 0.08 24.33
N TYR A 242 -7.18 0.05 25.65
CA TYR A 242 -8.22 -0.47 26.56
C TYR A 242 -9.51 0.37 26.48
N ASP A 243 -9.41 1.68 26.55
CA ASP A 243 -10.58 2.59 26.47
C ASP A 243 -11.31 2.41 25.13
N SER A 244 -10.55 2.22 24.02
CA SER A 244 -11.13 1.93 22.70
C SER A 244 -11.87 0.59 22.70
N MET A 245 -11.29 -0.46 23.29
CA MET A 245 -11.94 -1.76 23.40
C MET A 245 -13.22 -1.71 24.23
N ILE A 246 -13.23 -0.98 25.36
CA ILE A 246 -14.44 -0.79 26.17
C ILE A 246 -15.51 -0.03 25.39
N TYR A 247 -15.13 1.00 24.64
CA TYR A 247 -16.06 1.71 23.76
C TYR A 247 -16.65 0.78 22.68
N TYR A 248 -15.82 -0.04 22.04
CA TYR A 248 -16.27 -1.04 21.07
C TYR A 248 -17.13 -2.13 21.69
N ALA A 249 -16.87 -2.49 22.95
CA ALA A 249 -17.71 -3.44 23.67
C ALA A 249 -19.14 -2.92 23.85
N LYS A 250 -19.30 -1.61 24.04
CA LYS A 250 -20.61 -0.94 24.15
C LYS A 250 -21.29 -0.78 22.77
N GLU A 251 -20.56 -0.36 21.76
CA GLU A 251 -21.14 0.09 20.48
C GLU A 251 -21.21 -1.03 19.41
N ILE A 252 -20.37 -2.09 19.51
CA ILE A 252 -20.21 -3.10 18.46
C ILE A 252 -20.57 -4.49 18.98
N SER A 253 -19.80 -5.04 19.93
CA SER A 253 -19.98 -6.36 20.51
C SER A 253 -19.28 -6.50 21.83
N GLN A 254 -19.95 -7.15 22.80
CA GLN A 254 -19.37 -7.49 24.12
C GLN A 254 -18.08 -8.32 24.03
N ASP A 255 -17.78 -8.92 22.88
CA ASP A 255 -16.54 -9.67 22.68
C ASP A 255 -15.29 -8.81 22.91
N TYR A 256 -15.35 -7.51 22.60
CA TYR A 256 -14.23 -6.59 22.85
C TYR A 256 -13.88 -6.44 24.36
N ALA A 257 -14.81 -6.75 25.26
CA ALA A 257 -14.53 -6.76 26.69
C ALA A 257 -13.77 -8.00 27.17
N LYS A 258 -13.55 -9.01 26.32
CA LYS A 258 -12.86 -10.26 26.68
C LYS A 258 -11.34 -10.11 26.87
N CYS A 259 -10.77 -8.93 26.61
CA CYS A 259 -9.34 -8.68 26.76
C CYS A 259 -8.95 -8.46 28.23
N ASN A 260 -8.50 -9.49 28.93
CA ASN A 260 -8.14 -9.41 30.35
C ASN A 260 -6.70 -8.93 30.57
N THR A 261 -5.76 -9.36 29.73
CA THR A 261 -4.34 -9.01 29.89
C THR A 261 -4.13 -7.48 29.86
N ILE A 262 -4.67 -6.78 28.85
CA ILE A 262 -4.52 -5.33 28.76
C ILE A 262 -5.23 -4.64 29.94
N LYS A 263 -6.42 -5.08 30.32
CA LYS A 263 -7.13 -4.59 31.49
C LYS A 263 -6.26 -4.61 32.75
N HIS A 264 -5.70 -5.77 33.09
CA HIS A 264 -4.85 -5.94 34.28
C HIS A 264 -3.57 -5.08 34.21
N MET A 265 -3.01 -4.89 33.00
CA MET A 265 -1.83 -4.04 32.84
C MET A 265 -2.16 -2.58 33.10
N VAL A 266 -3.28 -2.08 32.58
CA VAL A 266 -3.76 -0.71 32.83
C VAL A 266 -4.06 -0.50 34.31
N GLU A 267 -4.73 -1.43 34.98
CA GLU A 267 -5.00 -1.39 36.43
C GLU A 267 -3.71 -1.31 37.26
N LYS A 268 -2.61 -1.89 36.78
CA LYS A 268 -1.27 -1.83 37.41
C LYS A 268 -0.47 -0.58 37.05
N GLY A 269 -1.01 0.30 36.21
CA GLY A 269 -0.31 1.49 35.71
C GLY A 269 0.77 1.21 34.67
N TYR A 270 0.76 0.02 34.04
CA TYR A 270 1.65 -0.35 32.93
C TYR A 270 1.02 0.16 31.64
N LEU A 271 1.32 1.43 31.27
CA LEU A 271 0.65 2.13 30.19
C LEU A 271 1.50 2.21 28.92
N GLY A 272 2.55 1.41 28.81
CA GLY A 272 3.47 1.43 27.67
C GLY A 272 4.53 2.52 27.75
N ARG A 273 4.92 3.05 26.58
CA ARG A 273 6.01 4.04 26.42
C ARG A 273 5.89 5.23 27.37
N LYS A 274 4.71 5.80 27.53
CA LYS A 274 4.48 7.02 28.34
C LYS A 274 4.71 6.81 29.84
N ALA A 275 4.52 5.57 30.33
CA ALA A 275 4.79 5.20 31.73
C ALA A 275 6.16 4.50 31.90
N GLY A 276 6.94 4.37 30.81
CA GLY A 276 8.22 3.65 30.83
C GLY A 276 8.09 2.14 30.90
N LYS A 277 6.87 1.61 30.99
CA LYS A 277 6.57 0.19 31.11
C LYS A 277 5.19 -0.15 30.53
N GLY A 278 5.14 -1.20 29.74
CA GLY A 278 3.96 -1.87 29.23
C GLY A 278 4.23 -3.36 29.11
N PHE A 279 4.01 -3.95 27.94
CA PHE A 279 4.51 -5.27 27.59
C PHE A 279 6.04 -5.32 27.71
N TYR A 280 6.69 -4.21 27.36
CA TYR A 280 8.14 -4.02 27.43
C TYR A 280 8.52 -2.92 28.40
N GLN A 281 9.79 -2.94 28.82
CA GLN A 281 10.43 -1.77 29.43
C GLN A 281 10.80 -0.77 28.33
N TRP A 282 10.59 0.52 28.58
CA TRP A 282 10.90 1.59 27.66
C TRP A 282 11.99 2.49 28.21
N SER A 283 13.05 2.71 27.44
CA SER A 283 14.14 3.62 27.79
C SER A 283 14.49 4.51 26.60
N SER A 284 14.62 5.81 26.83
CA SER A 284 14.93 6.80 25.77
C SER A 284 13.99 6.68 24.54
N GLY A 285 12.70 6.36 24.77
CA GLY A 285 11.69 6.25 23.72
C GLY A 285 11.73 4.96 22.91
N LYS A 286 12.54 3.96 23.28
CA LYS A 286 12.66 2.66 22.63
C LYS A 286 12.25 1.53 23.56
N ALA A 287 11.54 0.55 23.02
CA ALA A 287 11.22 -0.68 23.72
C ALA A 287 12.48 -1.56 23.86
N ILE A 288 12.66 -2.15 25.03
CA ILE A 288 13.69 -3.15 25.28
C ILE A 288 13.05 -4.53 25.10
N ILE A 289 13.18 -5.07 23.89
CA ILE A 289 12.62 -6.35 23.49
C ILE A 289 13.72 -7.41 23.60
N GLY A 290 13.44 -8.49 24.36
CA GLY A 290 14.34 -9.63 24.46
C GLY A 290 14.45 -10.38 23.12
N SER A 291 15.56 -11.11 22.93
CA SER A 291 15.68 -12.05 21.81
C SER A 291 14.69 -13.21 22.03
N ALA A 292 13.86 -13.48 21.01
CA ALA A 292 12.93 -14.61 21.00
C ALA A 292 12.91 -15.27 19.63
N ILE A 293 12.56 -16.55 19.58
CA ILE A 293 12.30 -17.23 18.32
C ILE A 293 10.90 -16.82 17.86
N PRO A 294 10.71 -16.42 16.58
CA PRO A 294 9.38 -16.13 16.05
C PRO A 294 8.41 -17.30 16.28
N THR A 295 7.20 -17.01 16.72
CA THR A 295 6.19 -18.05 16.92
C THR A 295 5.70 -18.61 15.57
N ASP A 296 5.37 -19.89 15.55
CA ASP A 296 4.64 -20.57 14.47
C ASP A 296 3.13 -20.70 14.75
N LYS A 297 2.66 -20.19 15.90
CA LYS A 297 1.26 -20.27 16.34
C LYS A 297 0.37 -19.16 15.77
N VAL A 298 0.97 -18.13 15.22
CA VAL A 298 0.29 -16.98 14.61
C VAL A 298 0.75 -16.89 13.16
N THR A 299 -0.18 -16.73 12.24
CA THR A 299 0.12 -16.54 10.82
C THR A 299 -0.31 -15.16 10.35
N LEU A 300 0.35 -14.64 9.32
CA LEU A 300 -0.07 -13.38 8.70
C LEU A 300 -1.52 -13.46 8.19
N MET A 301 -1.95 -14.64 7.74
CA MET A 301 -3.31 -14.86 7.26
C MET A 301 -4.36 -14.72 8.37
N ASP A 302 -4.04 -15.08 9.63
CA ASP A 302 -4.95 -14.88 10.76
C ASP A 302 -5.34 -13.42 10.92
N VAL A 303 -4.35 -12.53 10.79
CA VAL A 303 -4.54 -11.09 10.91
C VAL A 303 -5.27 -10.53 9.69
N LEU A 304 -4.77 -10.85 8.50
CA LEU A 304 -5.31 -10.29 7.25
C LEU A 304 -6.75 -10.70 6.99
N VAL A 305 -7.16 -11.93 7.34
CA VAL A 305 -8.54 -12.37 7.14
C VAL A 305 -9.52 -11.66 8.10
N LEU A 306 -9.07 -11.29 9.31
CA LEU A 306 -9.87 -10.48 10.24
C LEU A 306 -10.10 -9.07 9.69
N GLU A 307 -9.08 -8.45 9.12
CA GLU A 307 -9.21 -7.15 8.47
C GLU A 307 -10.12 -7.19 7.23
N VAL A 308 -9.97 -8.23 6.39
CA VAL A 308 -10.87 -8.46 5.23
C VAL A 308 -12.30 -8.61 5.70
N ASN A 309 -12.54 -9.39 6.74
CA ASN A 309 -13.86 -9.61 7.30
C ASN A 309 -14.51 -8.31 7.76
N GLU A 310 -13.78 -7.50 8.50
CA GLU A 310 -14.30 -6.22 9.00
C GLU A 310 -14.49 -5.19 7.87
N ALA A 311 -13.60 -5.17 6.87
CA ALA A 311 -13.77 -4.36 5.68
C ALA A 311 -15.06 -4.71 4.91
N VAL A 312 -15.35 -6.02 4.74
CA VAL A 312 -16.59 -6.48 4.11
C VAL A 312 -17.82 -6.08 4.94
N LYS A 313 -17.77 -6.21 6.28
CA LYS A 313 -18.85 -5.71 7.16
C LYS A 313 -19.10 -4.20 6.98
N LEU A 314 -18.03 -3.39 6.88
CA LEU A 314 -18.17 -1.95 6.64
C LEU A 314 -18.80 -1.64 5.27
N ILE A 315 -18.49 -2.42 4.23
CA ILE A 315 -19.12 -2.29 2.91
C ILE A 315 -20.62 -2.66 3.00
N GLU A 316 -20.94 -3.80 3.63
CA GLU A 316 -22.33 -4.26 3.83
C GLU A 316 -23.16 -3.23 4.60
N LEU A 317 -22.56 -2.54 5.57
CA LEU A 317 -23.19 -1.46 6.33
C LEU A 317 -23.31 -0.14 5.54
N GLY A 318 -22.66 -0.02 4.38
CA GLY A 318 -22.64 1.21 3.57
C GLY A 318 -21.80 2.33 4.16
N VAL A 319 -20.79 2.00 4.98
CA VAL A 319 -19.91 2.98 5.65
C VAL A 319 -18.98 3.66 4.65
N ALA A 320 -18.37 2.90 3.76
CA ALA A 320 -17.47 3.43 2.73
C ALA A 320 -17.45 2.51 1.50
N SER A 321 -16.91 3.01 0.39
CA SER A 321 -16.67 2.19 -0.79
C SER A 321 -15.44 1.29 -0.60
N PRO A 322 -15.31 0.18 -1.36
CA PRO A 322 -14.09 -0.64 -1.34
C PRO A 322 -12.81 0.18 -1.58
N ASP A 323 -12.82 1.11 -2.54
CA ASP A 323 -11.67 1.97 -2.86
C ASP A 323 -11.32 2.92 -1.71
N ASP A 324 -12.33 3.49 -1.05
CA ASP A 324 -12.13 4.35 0.13
C ASP A 324 -11.52 3.54 1.29
N ILE A 325 -12.01 2.32 1.54
CA ILE A 325 -11.47 1.43 2.57
C ILE A 325 -10.03 1.04 2.27
N GLU A 326 -9.73 0.63 1.03
CA GLU A 326 -8.37 0.31 0.60
C GLU A 326 -7.42 1.49 0.82
N THR A 327 -7.84 2.69 0.38
CA THR A 327 -7.07 3.92 0.51
C THR A 327 -6.85 4.29 1.98
N ALA A 328 -7.90 4.23 2.79
CA ALA A 328 -7.84 4.58 4.21
C ALA A 328 -6.87 3.66 4.97
N VAL A 329 -6.97 2.35 4.78
CA VAL A 329 -6.09 1.40 5.48
C VAL A 329 -4.63 1.52 5.03
N LYS A 330 -4.39 1.64 3.71
CA LYS A 330 -3.02 1.84 3.19
C LYS A 330 -2.36 3.09 3.76
N LEU A 331 -3.06 4.21 3.77
CA LEU A 331 -2.52 5.49 4.22
C LEU A 331 -2.53 5.63 5.74
N GLY A 332 -3.54 5.10 6.42
CA GLY A 332 -3.69 5.18 7.88
C GLY A 332 -2.71 4.27 8.62
N LEU A 333 -2.43 3.08 8.10
CA LEU A 333 -1.47 2.13 8.67
C LEU A 333 -0.09 2.18 7.99
N ASN A 334 0.10 3.10 7.05
CA ASN A 334 1.36 3.29 6.30
C ASN A 334 1.92 2.00 5.72
N ARG A 335 1.09 1.23 5.03
CA ARG A 335 1.47 -0.05 4.40
C ARG A 335 1.07 -0.11 2.92
N PRO A 336 1.73 -0.97 2.09
CA PRO A 336 1.56 -0.94 0.63
C PRO A 336 0.24 -1.54 0.14
N PHE A 337 -0.49 -2.27 0.98
CA PHE A 337 -1.76 -2.92 0.65
C PHE A 337 -2.80 -2.66 1.75
N GLY A 338 -4.07 -2.77 1.39
CA GLY A 338 -5.21 -2.75 2.30
C GLY A 338 -6.03 -4.03 2.20
N PRO A 339 -7.14 -4.13 2.95
CA PRO A 339 -7.93 -5.36 3.06
C PRO A 339 -8.63 -5.75 1.76
N ILE A 340 -8.91 -4.81 0.86
CA ILE A 340 -9.57 -5.12 -0.42
C ILE A 340 -8.61 -5.82 -1.37
N SER A 341 -7.36 -5.35 -1.45
CA SER A 341 -6.31 -6.05 -2.22
C SER A 341 -6.08 -7.47 -1.70
N VAL A 342 -6.12 -7.67 -0.38
CA VAL A 342 -6.02 -9.01 0.23
C VAL A 342 -7.24 -9.85 -0.12
N ALA A 343 -8.45 -9.30 -0.01
CA ALA A 343 -9.70 -9.98 -0.36
C ALA A 343 -9.74 -10.45 -1.83
N GLN A 344 -9.11 -9.69 -2.73
CA GLN A 344 -8.98 -10.08 -4.15
C GLN A 344 -8.11 -11.33 -4.36
N SER A 345 -7.20 -11.62 -3.45
CA SER A 345 -6.29 -12.77 -3.54
C SER A 345 -6.83 -14.06 -2.93
N MET A 346 -8.02 -14.03 -2.31
CA MET A 346 -8.65 -15.18 -1.66
C MET A 346 -10.05 -15.47 -2.19
N THR A 347 -10.49 -16.71 -2.04
CA THR A 347 -11.87 -17.11 -2.31
C THR A 347 -12.76 -16.91 -1.07
N SER A 348 -14.08 -16.83 -1.28
CA SER A 348 -15.03 -16.80 -0.15
C SER A 348 -14.91 -18.04 0.75
N SER A 349 -14.60 -19.20 0.16
CA SER A 349 -14.45 -20.47 0.91
C SER A 349 -13.24 -20.43 1.82
N GLU A 350 -12.07 -19.99 1.32
CA GLU A 350 -10.84 -19.85 2.11
C GLU A 350 -11.00 -18.84 3.24
N ALA A 351 -11.59 -17.67 2.94
CA ALA A 351 -11.86 -16.66 3.96
C ALA A 351 -12.83 -17.19 5.03
N LYS A 352 -13.92 -17.85 4.62
CA LYS A 352 -14.91 -18.43 5.52
C LYS A 352 -14.31 -19.49 6.42
N GLU A 353 -13.61 -20.47 5.85
CA GLU A 353 -12.97 -21.56 6.62
C GLU A 353 -12.03 -21.02 7.70
N LYS A 354 -11.20 -20.04 7.33
CA LYS A 354 -10.24 -19.44 8.27
C LYS A 354 -10.95 -18.64 9.37
N LEU A 355 -11.99 -17.88 9.04
CA LEU A 355 -12.78 -17.13 10.02
C LEU A 355 -13.57 -18.04 10.94
N ASP A 356 -14.18 -19.13 10.43
CA ASP A 356 -14.85 -20.13 11.24
C ASP A 356 -13.88 -20.81 12.22
N GLN A 357 -12.64 -21.13 11.76
CA GLN A 357 -11.59 -21.64 12.62
C GLN A 357 -11.30 -20.67 13.78
N LEU A 358 -11.01 -19.39 13.46
CA LEU A 358 -10.70 -18.37 14.47
C LEU A 358 -11.87 -18.11 15.41
N SER A 359 -13.10 -18.02 14.89
CA SER A 359 -14.30 -17.81 15.70
C SER A 359 -14.51 -18.95 16.70
N ASN A 360 -14.34 -20.20 16.26
CA ASN A 360 -14.47 -21.39 17.09
C ASN A 360 -13.34 -21.50 18.12
N GLU A 361 -12.09 -21.27 17.72
CA GLU A 361 -10.93 -21.36 18.61
C GLU A 361 -10.99 -20.32 19.72
N PHE A 362 -11.38 -19.08 19.39
CA PHE A 362 -11.41 -17.97 20.34
C PHE A 362 -12.80 -17.76 20.98
N GLN A 363 -13.83 -18.50 20.55
CA GLN A 363 -15.22 -18.32 20.98
C GLN A 363 -15.64 -16.84 20.87
N CYS A 364 -15.40 -16.24 19.70
CA CYS A 364 -15.51 -14.81 19.45
C CYS A 364 -16.39 -14.53 18.22
N SER A 365 -17.57 -13.94 18.44
CA SER A 365 -18.54 -13.65 17.36
C SER A 365 -18.05 -12.56 16.40
N ILE A 366 -17.11 -11.71 16.82
CA ILE A 366 -16.50 -10.70 15.94
C ILE A 366 -15.75 -11.35 14.78
N PHE A 367 -15.19 -12.55 14.99
CA PHE A 367 -14.45 -13.31 13.98
C PHE A 367 -15.36 -14.10 13.04
N GLU A 368 -16.68 -14.19 13.32
CA GLU A 368 -17.62 -14.83 12.40
C GLU A 368 -17.62 -14.17 11.03
N PRO A 369 -17.71 -14.96 9.93
CA PRO A 369 -17.71 -14.43 8.57
C PRO A 369 -18.83 -13.42 8.33
N ALA A 370 -18.51 -12.30 7.68
CA ALA A 370 -19.48 -11.35 7.13
C ALA A 370 -20.48 -12.08 6.20
N ALA A 371 -21.68 -11.51 6.03
CA ALA A 371 -22.73 -12.16 5.25
C ALA A 371 -22.28 -12.49 3.82
N SER A 372 -21.64 -11.57 3.15
CA SER A 372 -21.13 -11.77 1.78
C SER A 372 -20.04 -12.85 1.69
N ILE A 373 -19.20 -13.00 2.73
CA ILE A 373 -18.20 -14.09 2.79
C ILE A 373 -18.91 -15.42 2.97
N ARG A 374 -19.84 -15.51 3.94
CA ARG A 374 -20.60 -16.70 4.25
C ARG A 374 -21.42 -17.21 3.07
N ASP A 375 -21.99 -16.28 2.28
CA ASP A 375 -22.85 -16.57 1.13
C ASP A 375 -22.06 -16.80 -0.18
N GLY A 376 -20.72 -16.83 -0.13
CA GLY A 376 -19.89 -17.04 -1.31
C GLY A 376 -19.74 -15.81 -2.21
N LYS A 377 -20.11 -14.62 -1.73
CA LYS A 377 -20.20 -13.37 -2.50
C LYS A 377 -19.10 -12.34 -2.16
N LEU A 378 -17.97 -12.80 -1.63
CA LEU A 378 -16.85 -11.90 -1.25
C LEU A 378 -16.45 -10.96 -2.40
N ARG A 379 -16.28 -11.51 -3.61
CA ARG A 379 -15.88 -10.73 -4.78
C ARG A 379 -16.92 -9.70 -5.18
N ASP A 380 -18.19 -10.04 -5.08
CA ASP A 380 -19.30 -9.10 -5.39
C ASP A 380 -19.30 -7.94 -4.39
N ALA A 381 -19.12 -8.24 -3.11
CA ALA A 381 -19.09 -7.23 -2.05
C ALA A 381 -17.95 -6.22 -2.23
N ILE A 382 -16.78 -6.66 -2.65
CA ILE A 382 -15.62 -5.79 -2.85
C ILE A 382 -15.60 -5.06 -4.21
N GLY A 383 -16.72 -5.11 -4.97
CA GLY A 383 -16.85 -4.41 -6.26
C GLY A 383 -16.29 -5.18 -7.45
N GLY A 384 -16.06 -6.49 -7.31
CA GLY A 384 -15.76 -7.37 -8.42
C GLY A 384 -16.99 -7.47 -9.33
N ARG A 385 -16.98 -6.83 -10.49
CA ARG A 385 -17.97 -7.12 -11.52
C ARG A 385 -17.82 -8.58 -11.91
N LEU A 386 -18.79 -9.41 -11.53
CA LEU A 386 -18.99 -10.71 -12.15
C LEU A 386 -19.19 -10.47 -13.65
N GLN A 387 -18.23 -10.87 -14.46
CA GLN A 387 -18.61 -11.37 -15.77
C GLN A 387 -19.44 -12.64 -15.51
N GLN A 388 -20.75 -12.52 -15.62
CA GLN A 388 -21.63 -13.68 -15.72
C GLN A 388 -21.04 -14.59 -16.80
N SER A 389 -20.71 -15.80 -16.42
CA SER A 389 -20.40 -16.87 -17.35
C SER A 389 -21.61 -17.10 -18.23
N ALA A 390 -21.65 -16.47 -19.41
CA ALA A 390 -22.48 -16.89 -20.51
C ALA A 390 -21.91 -18.19 -21.10
N PRO A 391 -22.76 -19.06 -21.66
CA PRO A 391 -22.35 -20.40 -22.07
C PRO A 391 -21.28 -20.34 -23.16
N THR A 392 -20.31 -21.22 -23.03
CA THR A 392 -19.21 -21.57 -23.93
C THR A 392 -19.48 -21.25 -25.42
N GLN A 393 -18.95 -20.13 -25.87
CA GLN A 393 -18.55 -19.95 -27.27
C GLN A 393 -17.04 -19.89 -27.31
N GLN A 394 -16.46 -20.59 -28.27
CA GLN A 394 -15.03 -20.70 -28.48
C GLN A 394 -14.34 -19.31 -28.50
N PRO A 395 -13.21 -19.08 -27.81
CA PRO A 395 -12.57 -17.78 -27.77
C PRO A 395 -11.90 -17.47 -29.12
N THR A 396 -12.47 -16.51 -29.83
CA THR A 396 -11.70 -15.73 -30.80
C THR A 396 -10.76 -14.82 -30.03
N SER A 397 -9.49 -14.94 -30.30
CA SER A 397 -8.35 -14.37 -29.61
C SER A 397 -8.19 -12.86 -29.83
N GLN A 398 -9.04 -12.05 -29.17
CA GLN A 398 -8.77 -10.61 -29.02
C GLN A 398 -9.03 -10.22 -27.58
N LEU A 399 -7.99 -9.66 -26.90
CA LEU A 399 -8.15 -9.03 -25.60
C LEU A 399 -9.07 -7.80 -25.69
N PRO A 400 -9.83 -7.45 -24.62
CA PRO A 400 -10.89 -6.45 -24.70
C PRO A 400 -10.40 -5.06 -25.11
N GLU A 401 -11.24 -4.30 -25.81
CA GLU A 401 -11.05 -2.87 -26.12
C GLU A 401 -10.74 -2.07 -24.83
N GLY A 402 -9.58 -1.44 -24.78
CA GLY A 402 -9.20 -0.58 -23.65
C GLY A 402 -7.71 -0.31 -23.49
N TYR A 403 -6.84 -0.86 -24.35
CA TYR A 403 -5.41 -0.54 -24.36
C TYR A 403 -5.16 0.67 -25.28
N LYS A 404 -4.52 1.72 -24.75
CA LYS A 404 -4.23 2.96 -25.49
C LYS A 404 -2.76 3.11 -25.86
N VAL A 405 -1.86 2.60 -24.99
CA VAL A 405 -0.41 2.83 -25.10
C VAL A 405 0.41 1.55 -25.19
N ILE A 406 -0.20 0.38 -25.05
CA ILE A 406 0.38 -0.91 -25.42
C ILE A 406 -0.57 -1.65 -26.35
N SER A 407 -0.05 -2.62 -27.12
CA SER A 407 -0.87 -3.62 -27.81
C SER A 407 -0.53 -5.00 -27.29
N VAL A 408 -1.53 -5.84 -27.14
CA VAL A 408 -1.39 -7.23 -26.65
C VAL A 408 -2.05 -8.15 -27.67
N GLU A 409 -1.30 -9.09 -28.21
CA GLU A 409 -1.76 -9.96 -29.28
C GLU A 409 -1.26 -11.40 -29.13
N LYS A 410 -2.09 -12.37 -29.46
CA LYS A 410 -1.68 -13.78 -29.60
C LYS A 410 -1.00 -13.98 -30.95
N VAL A 411 0.33 -14.10 -30.97
CA VAL A 411 1.13 -14.18 -32.19
C VAL A 411 1.38 -15.63 -32.65
N ALA A 412 1.18 -16.59 -31.75
CA ALA A 412 1.21 -18.02 -32.04
C ALA A 412 0.52 -18.81 -30.91
N ASP A 413 0.38 -20.13 -31.10
CA ASP A 413 -0.07 -20.99 -30.01
C ASP A 413 0.85 -20.85 -28.79
N LYS A 414 0.26 -20.63 -27.61
CA LYS A 414 0.93 -20.40 -26.31
C LYS A 414 1.86 -19.17 -26.26
N ILE A 415 1.82 -18.25 -27.23
CA ILE A 415 2.74 -17.10 -27.29
C ILE A 415 1.93 -15.81 -27.42
N MET A 416 2.11 -14.91 -26.45
CA MET A 416 1.56 -13.56 -26.47
C MET A 416 2.68 -12.54 -26.75
N ARG A 417 2.36 -11.48 -27.47
CA ARG A 417 3.24 -10.33 -27.69
C ARG A 417 2.64 -9.07 -27.06
N ILE A 418 3.44 -8.38 -26.28
CA ILE A 418 3.16 -7.06 -25.71
C ILE A 418 4.07 -6.07 -26.42
N SER A 419 3.49 -5.10 -27.13
CA SER A 419 4.25 -4.05 -27.79
C SER A 419 3.93 -2.70 -27.16
N ILE A 420 4.95 -1.95 -26.72
CA ILE A 420 4.81 -0.58 -26.27
C ILE A 420 4.49 0.26 -27.52
N ASN A 421 3.35 0.94 -27.53
CA ASN A 421 2.83 1.64 -28.69
C ASN A 421 2.75 3.15 -28.46
N ARG A 422 3.92 3.78 -28.24
CA ARG A 422 4.11 5.24 -28.15
C ARG A 422 5.24 5.70 -29.07
N PRO A 423 5.07 5.55 -30.41
CA PRO A 423 6.11 5.92 -31.36
C PRO A 423 6.39 7.45 -31.27
N LYS A 424 7.62 7.94 -31.52
CA LYS A 424 8.78 7.25 -32.12
C LYS A 424 9.69 6.57 -31.08
N LEU A 425 9.67 7.00 -29.82
CA LEU A 425 10.65 6.60 -28.80
C LEU A 425 10.13 5.58 -27.79
N ASN A 426 8.84 5.27 -27.81
CA ASN A 426 8.19 4.34 -26.88
C ASN A 426 8.49 4.68 -25.41
N LEU A 427 8.35 5.98 -25.04
CA LEU A 427 8.60 6.46 -23.69
C LEU A 427 7.61 5.86 -22.70
N LEU A 428 8.11 5.49 -21.53
CA LEU A 428 7.36 4.84 -20.46
C LEU A 428 6.78 5.91 -19.52
N ASN A 429 5.51 6.22 -19.68
CA ASN A 429 4.75 7.06 -18.75
C ASN A 429 3.90 6.20 -17.81
N LEU A 430 3.13 6.85 -16.93
CA LEU A 430 2.28 6.17 -15.97
C LEU A 430 1.22 5.27 -16.64
N ASP A 431 0.70 5.66 -17.82
CA ASP A 431 -0.28 4.86 -18.56
C ASP A 431 0.33 3.55 -19.06
N VAL A 432 1.57 3.59 -19.62
CA VAL A 432 2.30 2.37 -20.02
C VAL A 432 2.53 1.45 -18.83
N ILE A 433 2.95 2.01 -17.70
CA ILE A 433 3.19 1.22 -16.47
C ILE A 433 1.87 0.61 -15.96
N ASN A 434 0.75 1.35 -16.00
CA ASN A 434 -0.57 0.84 -15.60
C ASN A 434 -1.08 -0.26 -16.53
N GLU A 435 -0.94 -0.07 -17.84
CA GLU A 435 -1.39 -1.07 -18.82
C GLU A 435 -0.51 -2.32 -18.79
N LEU A 436 0.81 -2.19 -18.60
CA LEU A 436 1.70 -3.33 -18.36
C LEU A 436 1.33 -4.08 -17.08
N ASP A 437 1.07 -3.38 -15.97
CA ASP A 437 0.68 -3.96 -14.69
C ASP A 437 -0.57 -4.84 -14.86
N ARG A 438 -1.62 -4.27 -15.45
CA ARG A 438 -2.87 -4.99 -15.74
C ARG A 438 -2.64 -6.21 -16.65
N THR A 439 -1.88 -6.05 -17.73
CA THR A 439 -1.60 -7.13 -18.69
C THR A 439 -0.84 -8.28 -18.03
N ILE A 440 0.14 -7.97 -17.18
CA ILE A 440 0.90 -9.00 -16.46
C ILE A 440 -0.02 -9.75 -15.51
N ASP A 441 -0.94 -9.07 -14.80
CA ASP A 441 -1.91 -9.70 -13.90
C ASP A 441 -2.90 -10.61 -14.66
N GLU A 442 -3.38 -10.18 -15.83
CA GLU A 442 -4.22 -10.98 -16.72
C GLU A 442 -3.47 -12.24 -17.20
N LEU A 443 -2.24 -12.08 -17.66
CA LEU A 443 -1.42 -13.18 -18.16
C LEU A 443 -0.92 -14.10 -17.04
N TRP A 444 -0.85 -13.64 -15.81
CA TRP A 444 -0.44 -14.45 -14.66
C TRP A 444 -1.31 -15.68 -14.48
N ASN A 445 -2.61 -15.50 -14.61
CA ASN A 445 -3.63 -16.54 -14.44
C ASN A 445 -4.04 -17.22 -15.75
N ASP A 446 -3.55 -16.73 -16.89
CA ASP A 446 -3.84 -17.34 -18.20
C ASP A 446 -3.09 -18.67 -18.35
N ARG A 447 -3.80 -19.76 -18.48
CA ARG A 447 -3.22 -21.11 -18.66
C ARG A 447 -2.84 -21.44 -20.08
N GLU A 448 -3.28 -20.65 -21.05
CA GLU A 448 -3.01 -20.88 -22.47
C GLU A 448 -1.68 -20.27 -22.92
N THR A 449 -1.21 -19.21 -22.23
CA THR A 449 0.07 -18.55 -22.53
C THR A 449 1.21 -19.21 -21.76
N PHE A 450 2.29 -19.49 -22.48
CA PHE A 450 3.53 -20.01 -21.91
C PHE A 450 4.72 -19.05 -22.11
N VAL A 451 4.77 -18.35 -23.25
CA VAL A 451 5.82 -17.39 -23.58
C VAL A 451 5.22 -16.02 -23.83
N ILE A 452 5.84 -14.98 -23.27
CA ILE A 452 5.51 -13.58 -23.48
C ILE A 452 6.70 -12.92 -24.20
N ILE A 453 6.43 -12.24 -25.31
CA ILE A 453 7.41 -11.40 -26.00
C ILE A 453 7.08 -9.94 -25.67
N ILE A 454 8.04 -9.17 -25.17
CA ILE A 454 7.93 -7.73 -24.96
C ILE A 454 8.79 -7.02 -25.99
N THR A 455 8.22 -6.04 -26.71
CA THR A 455 8.91 -5.24 -27.73
C THR A 455 8.36 -3.82 -27.77
N GLY A 456 8.95 -2.97 -28.59
CA GLY A 456 8.43 -1.63 -28.92
C GLY A 456 7.90 -1.57 -30.34
N SER A 457 6.83 -0.81 -30.58
CA SER A 457 6.32 -0.54 -31.92
C SER A 457 7.31 0.33 -32.71
N GLY A 458 7.42 0.08 -34.01
CA GLY A 458 8.35 0.80 -34.89
C GLY A 458 9.82 0.38 -34.69
N THR A 459 10.73 1.37 -34.72
CA THR A 459 12.16 1.14 -34.80
C THR A 459 12.89 1.03 -33.45
N ASN A 460 12.25 1.42 -32.35
CA ASN A 460 12.88 1.45 -31.02
C ASN A 460 12.13 0.54 -30.05
N PHE A 461 12.86 -0.07 -29.13
CA PHE A 461 12.26 -0.76 -28.00
C PHE A 461 11.64 0.25 -27.02
N SER A 462 12.47 1.06 -26.37
CA SER A 462 12.08 2.20 -25.54
C SER A 462 13.29 3.07 -25.22
N ALA A 463 13.13 4.38 -25.29
CA ALA A 463 14.17 5.33 -24.90
C ALA A 463 14.09 5.75 -23.41
N GLY A 464 13.30 5.07 -22.60
CA GLY A 464 13.24 5.26 -21.15
C GLY A 464 11.97 5.92 -20.64
N ALA A 465 12.04 6.39 -19.40
CA ALA A 465 10.92 7.06 -18.73
C ALA A 465 10.56 8.39 -19.44
N ASP A 466 9.26 8.70 -19.49
CA ASP A 466 8.75 9.97 -19.99
C ASP A 466 8.93 11.07 -18.94
N LEU A 467 10.06 11.76 -18.98
CA LEU A 467 10.39 12.84 -18.07
C LEU A 467 9.64 14.15 -18.36
N SER A 468 8.86 14.20 -19.45
CA SER A 468 7.98 15.34 -19.72
C SER A 468 6.77 15.38 -18.78
N THR A 469 6.48 14.28 -18.10
CA THR A 469 5.46 14.21 -17.06
C THR A 469 5.92 15.00 -15.84
N TYR A 470 5.21 16.10 -15.54
CA TYR A 470 5.50 16.90 -14.35
C TYR A 470 5.07 16.16 -13.09
N PHE A 471 5.98 16.00 -12.15
CA PHE A 471 5.69 15.50 -10.81
C PHE A 471 5.60 16.68 -9.85
N ALA A 472 4.56 16.70 -9.02
CA ALA A 472 4.30 17.81 -8.11
C ALA A 472 5.40 17.97 -7.04
N ASP A 473 6.03 16.85 -6.66
CA ASP A 473 7.09 16.81 -5.65
C ASP A 473 7.93 15.52 -5.77
N GLY A 474 8.99 15.43 -4.99
CA GLY A 474 9.88 14.25 -4.95
C GLY A 474 9.20 12.98 -4.45
N VAL A 475 8.08 13.08 -3.71
CA VAL A 475 7.32 11.91 -3.24
C VAL A 475 6.54 11.30 -4.40
N SER A 476 5.85 12.11 -5.19
CA SER A 476 5.14 11.67 -6.40
C SER A 476 6.10 11.03 -7.40
N PHE A 477 7.30 11.58 -7.55
CA PHE A 477 8.35 11.00 -8.38
C PHE A 477 8.85 9.67 -7.83
N MET A 478 9.06 9.56 -6.51
CA MET A 478 9.43 8.31 -5.86
C MET A 478 8.32 7.25 -5.99
N GLU A 479 7.05 7.63 -5.89
CA GLU A 479 5.91 6.71 -6.07
C GLU A 479 5.83 6.17 -7.50
N PHE A 480 6.09 7.01 -8.49
CA PHE A 480 6.22 6.59 -9.89
C PHE A 480 7.38 5.59 -10.07
N SER A 481 8.53 5.88 -9.47
CA SER A 481 9.68 4.97 -9.45
C SER A 481 9.32 3.62 -8.82
N ARG A 482 8.74 3.63 -7.62
CA ARG A 482 8.31 2.40 -6.93
C ARG A 482 7.26 1.60 -7.71
N LYS A 483 6.38 2.29 -8.43
CA LYS A 483 5.37 1.62 -9.24
C LYS A 483 6.01 0.87 -10.41
N GLY A 484 6.88 1.51 -11.18
CA GLY A 484 7.62 0.86 -12.26
C GLY A 484 8.47 -0.32 -11.76
N GLU A 485 9.15 -0.14 -10.61
CA GLU A 485 9.91 -1.21 -9.97
C GLU A 485 9.03 -2.43 -9.65
N ARG A 486 7.84 -2.23 -9.04
CA ARG A 486 6.91 -3.32 -8.74
C ARG A 486 6.41 -4.03 -9.98
N VAL A 487 6.06 -3.29 -11.03
CA VAL A 487 5.57 -3.86 -12.29
C VAL A 487 6.67 -4.70 -12.95
N PHE A 488 7.89 -4.19 -12.99
CA PHE A 488 9.02 -4.94 -13.57
C PHE A 488 9.40 -6.16 -12.71
N ARG A 489 9.23 -6.10 -11.40
CA ARG A 489 9.39 -7.26 -10.53
C ARG A 489 8.40 -8.38 -10.86
N LYS A 490 7.14 -8.06 -11.15
CA LYS A 490 6.15 -9.06 -11.58
C LYS A 490 6.61 -9.85 -12.81
N LEU A 491 7.36 -9.25 -13.74
CA LEU A 491 7.92 -9.95 -14.90
C LEU A 491 8.96 -11.02 -14.50
N THR A 492 9.73 -10.78 -13.45
CA THR A 492 10.67 -11.77 -12.93
C THR A 492 9.98 -12.91 -12.18
N GLU A 493 8.77 -12.66 -11.67
CA GLU A 493 8.03 -13.59 -10.81
C GLU A 493 6.94 -14.38 -11.57
N ILE A 494 6.41 -13.85 -12.69
CA ILE A 494 5.35 -14.51 -13.47
C ILE A 494 5.79 -15.92 -13.92
N PRO A 495 4.94 -16.98 -13.77
CA PRO A 495 5.27 -18.35 -14.13
C PRO A 495 5.20 -18.57 -15.66
N LYS A 496 5.76 -17.65 -16.42
CA LYS A 496 5.87 -17.64 -17.88
C LYS A 496 7.29 -17.26 -18.25
N ILE A 497 7.73 -17.66 -19.44
CA ILE A 497 9.01 -17.21 -19.99
C ILE A 497 8.79 -15.85 -20.65
N VAL A 498 9.56 -14.83 -20.25
CA VAL A 498 9.46 -13.48 -20.79
C VAL A 498 10.69 -13.16 -21.63
N ILE A 499 10.48 -12.85 -22.90
CA ILE A 499 11.54 -12.53 -23.87
C ILE A 499 11.43 -11.05 -24.24
N ALA A 500 12.50 -10.29 -24.04
CA ALA A 500 12.63 -8.93 -24.57
C ALA A 500 13.22 -8.99 -25.99
N SER A 501 12.48 -8.44 -26.97
CA SER A 501 12.91 -8.29 -28.38
C SER A 501 13.38 -6.85 -28.58
N LEU A 502 14.71 -6.65 -28.60
CA LEU A 502 15.37 -5.34 -28.48
C LEU A 502 15.82 -4.80 -29.85
N LYS A 503 15.38 -3.59 -30.19
CA LYS A 503 15.75 -2.90 -31.43
C LYS A 503 15.90 -1.38 -31.19
N GLY A 504 16.79 -0.74 -31.94
CA GLY A 504 17.05 0.68 -31.83
C GLY A 504 17.45 1.12 -30.42
N TYR A 505 16.78 2.11 -29.85
CA TYR A 505 17.08 2.58 -28.49
C TYR A 505 16.45 1.69 -27.41
N VAL A 506 17.29 1.31 -26.45
CA VAL A 506 16.97 0.53 -25.24
C VAL A 506 17.61 1.26 -24.07
N LEU A 507 17.04 2.40 -23.65
CA LEU A 507 17.71 3.32 -22.72
C LEU A 507 16.92 3.50 -21.43
N GLY A 508 17.65 3.75 -20.33
CA GLY A 508 17.07 4.08 -19.03
C GLY A 508 16.01 3.07 -18.59
N GLY A 509 14.83 3.52 -18.22
CA GLY A 509 13.68 2.68 -17.86
C GLY A 509 13.32 1.61 -18.90
N GLY A 510 13.59 1.86 -20.19
CA GLY A 510 13.44 0.85 -21.24
C GLY A 510 14.46 -0.28 -21.10
N PHE A 511 15.70 0.04 -20.74
CA PHE A 511 16.70 -0.98 -20.46
C PHE A 511 16.41 -1.71 -19.14
N GLU A 512 15.88 -1.02 -18.12
CA GLU A 512 15.42 -1.63 -16.88
C GLU A 512 14.30 -2.66 -17.11
N LEU A 513 13.35 -2.34 -18.02
CA LEU A 513 12.31 -3.28 -18.47
C LEU A 513 12.93 -4.51 -19.16
N ALA A 514 13.88 -4.29 -20.06
CA ALA A 514 14.59 -5.39 -20.74
C ALA A 514 15.34 -6.30 -19.77
N LEU A 515 16.00 -5.71 -18.76
CA LEU A 515 16.73 -6.48 -17.72
C LEU A 515 15.78 -7.23 -16.76
N ALA A 516 14.52 -6.86 -16.70
CA ALA A 516 13.49 -7.57 -15.92
C ALA A 516 12.90 -8.79 -16.65
N CYS A 517 13.13 -8.92 -17.96
CA CYS A 517 12.77 -10.10 -18.74
C CYS A 517 13.77 -11.23 -18.52
N ASP A 518 13.35 -12.47 -18.74
CA ASP A 518 14.21 -13.65 -18.56
C ASP A 518 15.30 -13.74 -19.64
N ILE A 519 14.91 -13.55 -20.89
CA ILE A 519 15.77 -13.65 -22.06
C ILE A 519 15.74 -12.34 -22.82
N ARG A 520 16.89 -11.87 -23.29
CA ARG A 520 17.04 -10.70 -24.15
C ARG A 520 17.62 -11.13 -25.48
N VAL A 521 16.91 -10.80 -26.56
CA VAL A 521 17.40 -10.94 -27.94
C VAL A 521 17.46 -9.55 -28.57
N SER A 522 18.42 -9.30 -29.42
CA SER A 522 18.69 -7.94 -29.92
C SER A 522 19.16 -7.94 -31.38
N THR A 523 19.04 -6.76 -32.03
CA THR A 523 19.86 -6.46 -33.20
C THR A 523 21.29 -6.08 -32.76
N SER A 524 22.30 -6.36 -33.58
CA SER A 524 23.69 -5.95 -33.29
C SER A 524 23.85 -4.44 -33.14
N SER A 525 23.03 -3.65 -33.84
CA SER A 525 23.07 -2.18 -33.86
C SER A 525 22.24 -1.49 -32.81
N SER A 526 21.45 -2.21 -31.98
CA SER A 526 20.70 -1.61 -30.88
C SER A 526 21.61 -0.86 -29.93
N MET A 527 21.13 0.22 -29.33
CA MET A 527 21.90 1.05 -28.38
C MET A 527 21.31 0.93 -26.98
N MET A 528 22.10 0.39 -26.06
CA MET A 528 21.70 0.12 -24.67
C MET A 528 22.50 0.96 -23.68
N GLY A 529 21.88 1.46 -22.62
CA GLY A 529 22.58 2.22 -21.59
C GLY A 529 21.67 2.93 -20.60
N PHE A 530 22.30 3.54 -19.60
CA PHE A 530 21.66 4.27 -18.53
C PHE A 530 22.09 5.75 -18.53
N PRO A 531 21.39 6.63 -19.25
CA PRO A 531 21.75 8.05 -19.32
C PRO A 531 21.34 8.86 -18.08
N GLU A 532 20.70 8.26 -17.08
CA GLU A 532 20.06 8.94 -15.94
C GLU A 532 21.00 9.89 -15.20
N VAL A 533 22.27 9.50 -14.99
CA VAL A 533 23.22 10.33 -14.23
C VAL A 533 23.56 11.63 -14.97
N THR A 534 23.48 11.65 -16.30
CA THR A 534 23.68 12.86 -17.11
C THR A 534 22.52 13.86 -16.98
N LEU A 535 21.41 13.40 -16.38
CA LEU A 535 20.21 14.19 -16.08
C LEU A 535 20.06 14.48 -14.58
N GLY A 536 21.06 14.11 -13.75
CA GLY A 536 20.99 14.26 -12.31
C GLY A 536 20.10 13.23 -11.61
N LEU A 537 19.83 12.09 -12.25
CA LEU A 537 19.03 10.99 -11.75
C LEU A 537 19.86 9.71 -11.64
N VAL A 538 19.25 8.68 -11.09
CA VAL A 538 19.76 7.30 -11.09
C VAL A 538 18.73 6.38 -11.72
N PRO A 539 19.11 5.21 -12.28
CA PRO A 539 18.15 4.19 -12.69
C PRO A 539 17.22 3.83 -11.54
N GLY A 540 15.91 4.03 -11.72
CA GLY A 540 14.92 3.99 -10.62
C GLY A 540 14.00 2.78 -10.63
N TRP A 541 14.08 1.88 -11.66
CA TRP A 541 13.21 0.72 -11.80
C TRP A 541 13.97 -0.63 -11.71
N GLY A 542 15.14 -0.61 -11.05
CA GLY A 542 15.95 -1.78 -10.74
C GLY A 542 17.20 -1.94 -11.61
N GLY A 543 17.55 -0.96 -12.45
CA GLY A 543 18.73 -1.01 -13.33
C GLY A 543 20.02 -1.18 -12.55
N THR A 544 20.22 -0.43 -11.46
CA THR A 544 21.40 -0.54 -10.60
C THR A 544 21.57 -1.95 -10.03
N GLN A 545 20.46 -2.63 -9.71
CA GLN A 545 20.45 -3.94 -9.09
C GLN A 545 20.62 -5.06 -10.13
N ARG A 546 19.81 -5.00 -11.21
CA ARG A 546 19.81 -6.08 -12.22
C ARG A 546 21.07 -6.07 -13.08
N LEU A 547 21.54 -4.87 -13.51
CA LEU A 547 22.79 -4.79 -14.28
C LEU A 547 23.99 -5.30 -13.47
N THR A 548 24.07 -4.93 -12.18
CA THR A 548 25.17 -5.38 -11.30
C THR A 548 25.19 -6.90 -11.16
N ARG A 549 24.01 -7.55 -11.04
CA ARG A 549 23.92 -9.01 -10.93
C ARG A 549 24.24 -9.74 -12.24
N LEU A 550 23.88 -9.15 -13.38
CA LEU A 550 24.06 -9.75 -14.70
C LEU A 550 25.48 -9.53 -15.26
N ALA A 551 26.04 -8.33 -15.12
CA ALA A 551 27.30 -7.94 -15.77
C ALA A 551 28.47 -7.72 -14.79
N GLY A 552 28.20 -7.79 -13.48
CA GLY A 552 29.17 -7.50 -12.43
C GLY A 552 29.31 -6.00 -12.12
N ALA A 553 29.77 -5.69 -10.91
CA ALA A 553 29.84 -4.34 -10.38
C ALA A 553 30.70 -3.38 -11.22
N SER A 554 31.83 -3.84 -11.75
CA SER A 554 32.73 -2.99 -12.54
C SER A 554 32.07 -2.46 -13.81
N ARG A 555 31.38 -3.32 -14.56
CA ARG A 555 30.65 -2.91 -15.78
C ARG A 555 29.45 -2.05 -15.45
N ALA A 556 28.71 -2.39 -14.39
CA ALA A 556 27.58 -1.60 -13.94
C ALA A 556 28.01 -0.19 -13.53
N MET A 557 29.11 -0.05 -12.76
CA MET A 557 29.70 1.24 -12.40
C MET A 557 30.07 2.05 -13.64
N HIS A 558 30.77 1.42 -14.60
CA HIS A 558 31.17 2.11 -15.84
C HIS A 558 29.94 2.62 -16.59
N MET A 559 29.00 1.76 -16.96
CA MET A 559 27.84 2.13 -17.78
C MET A 559 26.92 3.14 -17.08
N ILE A 560 26.68 3.00 -15.79
CA ILE A 560 25.77 3.88 -15.06
C ILE A 560 26.42 5.22 -14.73
N LEU A 561 27.67 5.24 -14.23
CA LEU A 561 28.30 6.48 -13.80
C LEU A 561 28.76 7.37 -14.96
N THR A 562 29.04 6.78 -16.13
CA THR A 562 29.44 7.52 -17.33
C THR A 562 28.24 7.89 -18.22
N GLY A 563 27.13 7.17 -18.11
CA GLY A 563 26.01 7.27 -19.03
C GLY A 563 26.33 6.69 -20.44
N GLU A 564 27.43 5.94 -20.58
CA GLU A 564 27.88 5.36 -21.84
C GLU A 564 26.85 4.37 -22.39
N ARG A 565 26.69 4.40 -23.69
CA ARG A 565 25.81 3.49 -24.44
C ARG A 565 26.66 2.46 -25.15
N ILE A 566 26.27 1.20 -25.02
CA ILE A 566 26.91 0.09 -25.72
C ILE A 566 25.99 -0.46 -26.80
N THR A 567 26.58 -1.10 -27.81
CA THR A 567 25.80 -1.71 -28.91
C THR A 567 25.16 -3.04 -28.45
N GLY A 568 24.19 -3.53 -29.22
CA GLY A 568 23.63 -4.87 -29.00
C GLY A 568 24.69 -5.94 -29.16
N LYS A 569 25.69 -5.75 -30.05
CA LYS A 569 26.85 -6.64 -30.20
C LYS A 569 27.71 -6.65 -28.93
N ASP A 570 28.07 -5.48 -28.38
CA ASP A 570 28.82 -5.39 -27.12
C ASP A 570 28.05 -6.04 -25.96
N SER A 571 26.73 -5.81 -25.91
CA SER A 571 25.84 -6.42 -24.90
C SER A 571 25.79 -7.96 -25.00
N TYR A 572 25.86 -8.50 -26.21
CA TYR A 572 25.99 -9.96 -26.44
C TYR A 572 27.35 -10.47 -25.97
N ASP A 573 28.43 -9.78 -26.29
CA ASP A 573 29.80 -10.20 -25.93
C ASP A 573 30.02 -10.21 -24.41
N ILE A 574 29.30 -9.40 -23.66
CA ILE A 574 29.35 -9.38 -22.18
C ILE A 574 28.23 -10.18 -21.50
N GLY A 575 27.41 -10.91 -22.26
CA GLY A 575 26.37 -11.80 -21.74
C GLY A 575 25.07 -11.15 -21.30
N LEU A 576 24.86 -9.86 -21.56
CA LEU A 576 23.57 -9.18 -21.29
C LEU A 576 22.50 -9.56 -22.31
N VAL A 577 22.89 -9.85 -23.55
CA VAL A 577 22.02 -10.33 -24.63
C VAL A 577 22.35 -11.79 -24.93
N SER A 578 21.33 -12.61 -25.09
CA SER A 578 21.47 -14.05 -25.29
C SER A 578 21.62 -14.46 -26.76
N LYS A 579 21.04 -13.66 -27.68
CA LYS A 579 21.10 -13.91 -29.13
C LYS A 579 21.02 -12.60 -29.93
N LEU A 580 21.61 -12.59 -31.10
CA LEU A 580 21.52 -11.50 -32.08
C LEU A 580 20.72 -11.96 -33.30
N PHE A 581 19.81 -11.09 -33.77
CA PHE A 581 19.00 -11.28 -34.96
C PHE A 581 18.94 -9.95 -35.74
N ASP A 582 19.70 -9.83 -36.83
CA ASP A 582 19.89 -8.56 -37.52
C ASP A 582 18.91 -8.31 -38.67
N ASP A 583 18.42 -9.35 -39.36
CA ASP A 583 17.57 -9.19 -40.55
C ASP A 583 16.10 -8.94 -40.21
N ASP A 584 15.51 -9.77 -39.36
CA ASP A 584 14.10 -9.71 -38.93
C ASP A 584 13.97 -10.04 -37.45
N ILE A 585 14.28 -9.10 -36.60
CA ILE A 585 14.26 -9.30 -35.15
C ILE A 585 12.89 -9.81 -34.64
N ASP A 586 11.78 -9.29 -35.17
CA ASP A 586 10.43 -9.67 -34.69
C ASP A 586 10.06 -11.10 -35.15
N GLY A 587 10.36 -11.48 -36.40
CA GLY A 587 10.12 -12.83 -36.91
C GLY A 587 11.06 -13.88 -36.31
N GLU A 588 12.35 -13.56 -36.18
CA GLU A 588 13.33 -14.48 -35.55
C GLU A 588 13.05 -14.64 -34.04
N THR A 589 12.62 -13.59 -33.34
CA THR A 589 12.17 -13.72 -31.93
C THR A 589 10.95 -14.63 -31.82
N LEU A 590 9.96 -14.50 -32.72
CA LEU A 590 8.79 -15.37 -32.72
C LEU A 590 9.16 -16.82 -32.99
N LYS A 591 10.06 -17.07 -33.94
CA LYS A 591 10.59 -18.41 -34.25
C LYS A 591 11.33 -19.00 -33.05
N TYR A 592 12.13 -18.19 -32.36
CA TYR A 592 12.83 -18.59 -31.13
C TYR A 592 11.86 -18.95 -30.01
N ALA A 593 10.83 -18.11 -29.79
CA ALA A 593 9.77 -18.36 -28.81
C ALA A 593 8.98 -19.65 -29.13
N ARG A 594 8.66 -19.93 -30.40
CA ARG A 594 8.05 -21.18 -30.83
C ARG A 594 8.94 -22.39 -30.51
N GLY A 595 10.24 -22.26 -30.71
CA GLY A 595 11.20 -23.29 -30.32
C GLY A 595 11.10 -23.64 -28.85
N ILE A 596 11.09 -22.62 -27.98
CA ILE A 596 10.96 -22.78 -26.53
C ILE A 596 9.61 -23.41 -26.18
N SER A 597 8.51 -22.85 -26.69
CA SER A 597 7.14 -23.31 -26.33
C SER A 597 6.89 -24.76 -26.76
N SER A 598 7.59 -25.26 -27.77
CA SER A 598 7.46 -26.65 -28.26
C SER A 598 8.38 -27.66 -27.58
N SER A 599 9.45 -27.20 -26.94
CA SER A 599 10.49 -28.10 -26.39
C SER A 599 10.58 -28.09 -24.86
N SER A 600 9.93 -27.14 -24.19
CA SER A 600 10.03 -26.97 -22.73
C SER A 600 8.71 -27.22 -22.04
N ALA A 601 8.72 -28.01 -20.96
CA ALA A 601 7.55 -28.23 -20.11
C ALA A 601 7.24 -26.96 -19.29
N PRO A 602 6.01 -26.42 -19.37
CA PRO A 602 5.69 -25.11 -18.75
C PRO A 602 5.94 -25.04 -17.25
N ILE A 603 5.52 -26.05 -16.47
CA ILE A 603 5.71 -26.07 -15.01
C ILE A 603 7.20 -26.15 -14.66
N ALA A 604 7.97 -27.00 -15.36
CA ALA A 604 9.41 -27.14 -15.12
C ALA A 604 10.16 -25.83 -15.43
N ALA A 605 9.81 -25.17 -16.55
CA ALA A 605 10.41 -23.89 -16.91
C ALA A 605 10.09 -22.78 -15.90
N ALA A 606 8.84 -22.70 -15.41
CA ALA A 606 8.43 -21.75 -14.38
C ALA A 606 9.17 -21.98 -13.05
N MET A 607 9.36 -23.24 -12.64
CA MET A 607 10.15 -23.59 -11.45
C MET A 607 11.62 -23.25 -11.63
N ALA A 608 12.23 -23.60 -12.77
CA ALA A 608 13.62 -23.27 -13.07
C ALA A 608 13.84 -21.74 -13.02
N LYS A 609 12.96 -20.95 -13.65
CA LYS A 609 12.99 -19.48 -13.56
C LYS A 609 12.98 -19.00 -12.11
N LYS A 610 12.08 -19.52 -11.27
CA LYS A 610 11.97 -19.15 -9.86
C LYS A 610 13.25 -19.49 -9.08
N LEU A 611 13.83 -20.66 -9.30
CA LEU A 611 15.08 -21.10 -8.65
C LEU A 611 16.27 -20.24 -9.09
N ILE A 612 16.41 -19.95 -10.39
CA ILE A 612 17.47 -19.10 -10.92
C ILE A 612 17.39 -17.68 -10.33
N ASN A 613 16.18 -17.09 -10.26
CA ASN A 613 16.01 -15.77 -9.66
C ASN A 613 16.34 -15.78 -8.17
N LYS A 614 16.10 -16.89 -7.45
CA LYS A 614 16.45 -17.04 -6.03
C LYS A 614 17.93 -17.24 -5.78
N ALA A 615 18.71 -17.75 -6.73
CA ALA A 615 20.13 -18.04 -6.56
C ALA A 615 20.96 -16.81 -6.10
N ALA A 616 20.54 -15.59 -6.44
CA ALA A 616 21.20 -14.35 -6.00
C ALA A 616 20.67 -13.81 -4.64
N GLU A 617 19.70 -14.46 -4.02
CA GLU A 617 19.01 -13.98 -2.82
C GLU A 617 19.20 -14.88 -1.61
N VAL A 618 19.58 -16.17 -1.81
CA VAL A 618 19.70 -17.16 -0.74
C VAL A 618 21.10 -17.80 -0.74
N PRO A 619 21.55 -18.33 0.41
CA PRO A 619 22.74 -19.20 0.47
C PRO A 619 22.61 -20.43 -0.44
N GLU A 620 23.74 -20.94 -0.93
CA GLU A 620 23.78 -22.05 -1.91
C GLU A 620 23.09 -23.32 -1.38
N ASP A 621 23.29 -23.67 -0.12
CA ASP A 621 22.66 -24.84 0.53
C ASP A 621 21.13 -24.72 0.54
N VAL A 622 20.59 -23.56 0.85
CA VAL A 622 19.14 -23.27 0.77
C VAL A 622 18.66 -23.38 -0.67
N GLY A 623 19.43 -22.87 -1.63
CA GLY A 623 19.14 -22.99 -3.06
C GLY A 623 19.03 -24.45 -3.51
N LEU A 624 19.97 -25.31 -3.09
CA LEU A 624 19.98 -26.75 -3.39
C LEU A 624 18.80 -27.51 -2.78
N ASP A 625 18.38 -27.13 -1.57
CA ASP A 625 17.17 -27.68 -0.93
C ASP A 625 15.89 -27.30 -1.70
N LEU A 626 15.82 -26.07 -2.20
CA LEU A 626 14.71 -25.62 -3.05
C LEU A 626 14.70 -26.38 -4.40
N GLU A 627 15.85 -26.66 -5.01
CA GLU A 627 15.94 -27.47 -6.23
C GLU A 627 15.42 -28.89 -5.98
N SER A 628 15.86 -29.53 -4.90
CA SER A 628 15.41 -30.88 -4.52
C SER A 628 13.89 -30.91 -4.29
N THR A 629 13.35 -29.89 -3.63
CA THR A 629 11.91 -29.74 -3.42
C THR A 629 11.17 -29.60 -4.75
N ALA A 630 11.67 -28.76 -5.66
CA ALA A 630 11.08 -28.55 -6.99
C ALA A 630 11.08 -29.87 -7.81
N MET A 631 12.14 -30.67 -7.73
CA MET A 631 12.20 -31.99 -8.37
C MET A 631 11.12 -32.93 -7.83
N GLY A 632 10.88 -32.92 -6.52
CA GLY A 632 9.79 -33.69 -5.89
C GLY A 632 8.41 -33.29 -6.40
N VAL A 633 8.15 -31.99 -6.54
CA VAL A 633 6.89 -31.47 -7.10
C VAL A 633 6.73 -31.85 -8.57
N LEU A 634 7.78 -31.69 -9.37
CA LEU A 634 7.78 -32.02 -10.81
C LEU A 634 7.54 -33.51 -11.06
N TYR A 635 7.95 -34.39 -10.14
CA TYR A 635 7.73 -35.84 -10.25
C TYR A 635 6.24 -36.19 -10.40
N GLY A 636 5.36 -35.41 -9.83
CA GLY A 636 3.90 -35.60 -9.91
C GLY A 636 3.25 -35.16 -11.23
N THR A 637 3.98 -34.44 -12.10
CA THR A 637 3.39 -33.82 -13.30
C THR A 637 3.16 -34.81 -14.45
N GLU A 638 2.12 -34.54 -15.27
CA GLU A 638 1.89 -35.28 -16.53
C GLU A 638 3.01 -34.99 -17.55
N ASP A 639 3.53 -33.76 -17.53
CA ASP A 639 4.60 -33.34 -18.45
C ASP A 639 5.93 -34.07 -18.22
N LEU A 640 6.26 -34.46 -16.97
CA LEU A 640 7.42 -35.32 -16.73
C LEU A 640 7.22 -36.71 -17.37
N LYS A 641 6.03 -37.31 -17.18
CA LYS A 641 5.71 -38.61 -17.76
C LYS A 641 5.77 -38.58 -19.29
N GLU A 642 5.20 -37.50 -19.88
CA GLU A 642 5.28 -37.26 -21.33
C GLU A 642 6.72 -37.07 -21.79
N GLY A 643 7.51 -36.26 -21.09
CA GLY A 643 8.93 -36.02 -21.42
C GLY A 643 9.75 -37.33 -21.45
N VAL A 644 9.62 -38.15 -20.40
CA VAL A 644 10.33 -39.45 -20.31
C VAL A 644 9.84 -40.41 -21.39
N SER A 645 8.50 -40.53 -21.57
CA SER A 645 7.95 -41.46 -22.57
C SER A 645 8.33 -41.07 -24.00
N SER A 646 8.32 -39.78 -24.33
CA SER A 646 8.71 -39.26 -25.63
C SER A 646 10.20 -39.45 -25.91
N LEU A 647 11.06 -39.28 -24.89
CA LEU A 647 12.48 -39.54 -25.01
C LEU A 647 12.76 -41.02 -25.34
N LEU A 648 12.13 -41.94 -24.60
CA LEU A 648 12.27 -43.38 -24.83
C LEU A 648 11.72 -43.78 -26.20
N ALA A 649 10.62 -43.17 -26.64
CA ALA A 649 10.00 -43.43 -27.95
C ALA A 649 10.67 -42.68 -29.12
N LYS A 650 11.70 -41.85 -28.87
CA LYS A 650 12.41 -41.01 -29.86
C LYS A 650 11.44 -40.12 -30.68
N ARG A 651 10.43 -39.58 -30.03
CA ARG A 651 9.45 -38.63 -30.61
C ARG A 651 9.51 -37.27 -29.92
N LYS A 652 8.95 -36.24 -30.52
CA LYS A 652 8.79 -34.93 -29.87
C LYS A 652 7.75 -35.01 -28.75
N PRO A 653 8.00 -34.39 -27.59
CA PRO A 653 7.05 -34.31 -26.51
C PRO A 653 5.90 -33.33 -26.84
N ILE A 654 4.73 -33.54 -26.21
CA ILE A 654 3.57 -32.65 -26.29
C ILE A 654 3.24 -32.25 -24.85
N TYR A 655 3.85 -31.16 -24.40
CA TYR A 655 3.64 -30.65 -23.05
C TYR A 655 2.33 -29.85 -22.90
N ARG A 656 1.64 -30.06 -21.78
CA ARG A 656 0.33 -29.45 -21.50
C ARG A 656 0.31 -28.53 -20.29
N GLY A 657 1.41 -28.46 -19.52
CA GLY A 657 1.48 -27.68 -18.29
C GLY A 657 0.64 -28.30 -17.15
N LYS A 658 0.64 -29.61 -17.02
CA LYS A 658 -0.13 -30.36 -16.03
C LYS A 658 0.75 -31.33 -15.26
#